data_dfad9c6a29bffdb6b4471915a14d5325
#
_entry.id   dfad9c6a29bffdb6b4471915a14d5325
#
_cell.length_a   1.000
_cell.length_b   1.000
_cell.length_c   1.000
_cell.angle_alpha   90.00
_cell.angle_beta   90.00
_cell.angle_gamma   90.00
#
_symmetry.space_group_name_H-M   'P 1'
#
loop_
_entity.id
_entity.type
_entity.pdbx_description
1 polymer ?
#
loop_
_entity_poly.entity_id
_entity_poly.type
_entity_poly.pdbx_seq_one_letter_code
_entity_poly.pdbx_strand_id
1 'polypeptide(L)'
;RRKNNPVVVGEAGVGKSALIEGLALRIVAGQVPDKLKNTDIMTLDLGALQAGASVKGEFEKRFKGLMAEVIFSPVPVILFIDEAHTLIGAGNQQGGLDISNLLKPALARGELKTIAATTWSEYKKYFEKDAALSRRFQLVKVSEPNAAEATIILRGLSAVYEQSHGVLIDDDALQAAATLSERYLSGRQLPDKAIDVLDTACARVAINLSSPPKQISALTTLSHQQEAEIRQLERELRIGLRTDTSRMTEVLEQYDETLSALDELEAAWQQQQTLVQEIIALRQQLLGVAEDDVASLPDADAVEDTPPEAEQDSTDAESADDAGSVQPEETAETVSPVQRLAQLTAELDALHNDQLLVSPHVDKKQIAAVIAEWTGVPLNRLSQNEMSVITDLPVWLGGTIKGQDLAIASLHKHLLTARADLRRPGRPLGAFLLAGPSGVGKTETVLQLAELLYGGRQYLTTINMSEFQEKHTVSRLIGSPPGYVGYGEGGVLTEAIRQKPYSVVLLDEVEKAHPDVLNLFYQAFDKGEMADGEGRLIDCKNIVFFLTSNLGYQVIVEHADDPETMQEALYPVLADFFKPALLARMEVVPYLPLSKETLATIIAGKLARLDNVLRSRFGADVIIGPEVTDEIMSRVTRAENGARMLESVIDGDMLPPLS
;
A
#
# COMPACT_ATOMS: atom_id res chain seq x y z
N ARG A 1 6.73 -35.62 -28.06
CA ARG A 1 5.58 -35.44 -27.15
C ARG A 1 4.49 -34.64 -27.85
N ARG A 2 3.22 -34.86 -27.49
CA ARG A 2 2.07 -34.16 -28.13
C ARG A 2 1.95 -32.70 -27.75
N LYS A 3 2.46 -32.29 -26.55
CA LYS A 3 2.49 -30.91 -26.07
C LYS A 3 3.94 -30.41 -26.07
N ASN A 4 4.30 -29.67 -27.10
CA ASN A 4 5.67 -29.24 -27.34
C ASN A 4 5.92 -27.75 -27.08
N ASN A 5 4.85 -26.98 -26.92
CA ASN A 5 4.92 -25.54 -26.76
C ASN A 5 4.44 -25.16 -25.36
N PRO A 6 5.23 -24.42 -24.59
CA PRO A 6 4.77 -23.92 -23.30
C PRO A 6 3.86 -22.71 -23.50
N VAL A 7 2.84 -22.61 -22.66
CA VAL A 7 2.06 -21.39 -22.43
C VAL A 7 2.28 -20.94 -21.00
N VAL A 8 2.90 -19.81 -20.84
CA VAL A 8 3.21 -19.19 -19.57
C VAL A 8 2.01 -18.38 -19.11
N VAL A 9 1.41 -18.77 -17.99
CA VAL A 9 0.17 -18.19 -17.49
C VAL A 9 0.41 -17.58 -16.11
N GLY A 10 0.06 -16.33 -15.97
CA GLY A 10 0.15 -15.59 -14.71
C GLY A 10 -0.46 -14.21 -14.88
N GLU A 11 -0.73 -13.54 -13.76
CA GLU A 11 -1.26 -12.18 -13.78
C GLU A 11 -0.25 -11.19 -14.40
N ALA A 12 -0.73 -10.01 -14.78
CA ALA A 12 0.13 -8.96 -15.31
C ALA A 12 1.14 -8.51 -14.22
N GLY A 13 2.40 -8.36 -14.59
CA GLY A 13 3.45 -7.90 -13.69
C GLY A 13 4.14 -8.98 -12.84
N VAL A 14 3.82 -10.27 -13.00
CA VAL A 14 4.48 -11.37 -12.25
C VAL A 14 5.84 -11.80 -12.84
N GLY A 15 6.25 -11.23 -13.99
CA GLY A 15 7.54 -11.51 -14.59
C GLY A 15 7.52 -12.59 -15.69
N LYS A 16 6.40 -12.79 -16.40
CA LYS A 16 6.30 -13.78 -17.49
C LYS A 16 7.34 -13.56 -18.59
N SER A 17 7.48 -12.32 -19.07
CA SER A 17 8.44 -11.96 -20.13
C SER A 17 9.88 -12.09 -19.65
N ALA A 18 10.17 -11.72 -18.40
CA ALA A 18 11.48 -11.87 -17.79
C ALA A 18 11.93 -13.35 -17.71
N LEU A 19 10.99 -14.28 -17.52
CA LEU A 19 11.27 -15.71 -17.54
C LEU A 19 11.82 -16.16 -18.90
N ILE A 20 11.29 -15.60 -20.00
CA ILE A 20 11.73 -15.92 -21.37
C ILE A 20 13.09 -15.27 -21.67
N GLU A 21 13.32 -14.06 -21.20
CA GLU A 21 14.64 -13.40 -21.27
C GLU A 21 15.71 -14.20 -20.50
N GLY A 22 15.36 -14.70 -19.32
CA GLY A 22 16.23 -15.60 -18.54
C GLY A 22 16.55 -16.90 -19.26
N LEU A 23 15.59 -17.46 -20.00
CA LEU A 23 15.84 -18.62 -20.85
C LEU A 23 16.82 -18.27 -22.00
N ALA A 24 16.67 -17.11 -22.63
CA ALA A 24 17.59 -16.65 -23.66
C ALA A 24 19.03 -16.50 -23.12
N LEU A 25 19.20 -15.92 -21.95
CA LEU A 25 20.51 -15.81 -21.28
C LEU A 25 21.14 -17.18 -21.01
N ARG A 26 20.35 -18.16 -20.56
CA ARG A 26 20.85 -19.53 -20.36
C ARG A 26 21.25 -20.22 -21.66
N ILE A 27 20.55 -19.95 -22.75
CA ILE A 27 20.91 -20.45 -24.08
C ILE A 27 22.26 -19.89 -24.49
N VAL A 28 22.47 -18.57 -24.34
CA VAL A 28 23.76 -17.92 -24.64
C VAL A 28 24.89 -18.47 -23.80
N ALA A 29 24.65 -18.70 -22.50
CA ALA A 29 25.64 -19.30 -21.60
C ALA A 29 25.86 -20.79 -21.80
N GLY A 30 25.12 -21.44 -22.71
CA GLY A 30 25.22 -22.89 -22.94
C GLY A 30 24.63 -23.75 -21.82
N GLN A 31 23.91 -23.18 -20.85
CA GLN A 31 23.34 -23.86 -19.68
C GLN A 31 21.97 -24.46 -19.99
N VAL A 32 21.81 -25.06 -21.13
CA VAL A 32 20.56 -25.67 -21.63
C VAL A 32 20.84 -27.05 -22.20
N PRO A 33 19.82 -27.92 -22.32
CA PRO A 33 19.97 -29.19 -23.02
C PRO A 33 20.46 -29.01 -24.47
N ASP A 34 21.18 -29.96 -25.00
CA ASP A 34 21.81 -29.90 -26.34
C ASP A 34 20.85 -29.53 -27.46
N LYS A 35 19.55 -29.89 -27.32
CA LYS A 35 18.52 -29.58 -28.30
C LYS A 35 18.13 -28.08 -28.35
N LEU A 36 18.48 -27.33 -27.32
CA LEU A 36 18.21 -25.90 -27.21
C LEU A 36 19.45 -25.03 -27.42
N LYS A 37 20.65 -25.64 -27.51
CA LYS A 37 21.87 -24.91 -27.83
C LYS A 37 21.77 -24.28 -29.23
N ASN A 38 22.33 -23.07 -29.37
CA ASN A 38 22.31 -22.29 -30.60
C ASN A 38 20.89 -22.01 -31.14
N THR A 39 19.90 -21.89 -30.26
CA THR A 39 18.53 -21.54 -30.61
C THR A 39 18.30 -20.05 -30.35
N ASP A 40 17.72 -19.35 -31.31
CA ASP A 40 17.31 -17.96 -31.13
C ASP A 40 15.87 -17.87 -30.63
N ILE A 41 15.62 -16.93 -29.73
CA ILE A 41 14.25 -16.58 -29.31
C ILE A 41 13.89 -15.24 -29.93
N MET A 42 12.84 -15.24 -30.75
CA MET A 42 12.33 -14.05 -31.45
C MET A 42 10.95 -13.68 -30.92
N THR A 43 10.77 -12.42 -30.52
CA THR A 43 9.47 -11.90 -30.07
C THR A 43 8.62 -11.51 -31.26
N LEU A 44 7.38 -11.97 -31.31
CA LEU A 44 6.42 -11.58 -32.32
C LEU A 44 5.78 -10.23 -31.95
N ASP A 45 6.06 -9.20 -32.77
CA ASP A 45 5.41 -7.90 -32.63
C ASP A 45 4.13 -7.87 -33.49
N LEU A 46 3.00 -8.00 -32.83
CA LEU A 46 1.68 -7.97 -33.46
C LEU A 46 1.29 -6.59 -33.98
N GLY A 47 1.70 -5.54 -33.28
CA GLY A 47 1.45 -4.16 -33.69
C GLY A 47 2.14 -3.86 -35.05
N ALA A 48 3.39 -4.27 -35.19
CA ALA A 48 4.14 -4.13 -36.44
C ALA A 48 3.52 -4.94 -37.57
N LEU A 49 3.02 -6.14 -37.30
CA LEU A 49 2.34 -6.96 -38.32
C LEU A 49 1.00 -6.37 -38.78
N GLN A 50 0.28 -5.70 -37.90
CA GLN A 50 -1.01 -5.07 -38.16
C GLN A 50 -0.85 -3.68 -38.80
N ALA A 51 0.26 -3.00 -38.58
CA ALA A 51 0.50 -1.66 -39.08
C ALA A 51 0.44 -1.62 -40.63
N GLY A 52 -0.49 -0.83 -41.16
CA GLY A 52 -0.68 -0.67 -42.60
C GLY A 52 -1.38 -1.84 -43.30
N ALA A 53 -1.84 -2.87 -42.58
CA ALA A 53 -2.60 -3.99 -43.14
C ALA A 53 -4.11 -3.65 -43.18
N SER A 54 -4.49 -2.64 -43.96
CA SER A 54 -5.90 -2.22 -44.12
C SER A 54 -6.73 -3.11 -45.03
N VAL A 55 -6.08 -3.96 -45.83
CA VAL A 55 -6.74 -4.84 -46.77
C VAL A 55 -6.83 -6.26 -46.23
N LYS A 56 -8.01 -6.85 -46.30
CA LYS A 56 -8.27 -8.24 -45.90
C LYS A 56 -7.34 -9.19 -46.66
N GLY A 57 -6.54 -9.97 -45.96
CA GLY A 57 -5.58 -10.92 -46.53
C GLY A 57 -4.11 -10.45 -46.57
N GLU A 58 -3.82 -9.16 -46.39
CA GLU A 58 -2.43 -8.67 -46.33
C GLU A 58 -1.74 -9.09 -45.04
N PHE A 59 -2.43 -9.00 -43.93
CA PHE A 59 -1.97 -9.49 -42.64
C PHE A 59 -1.68 -11.01 -42.68
N GLU A 60 -2.60 -11.81 -43.24
CA GLU A 60 -2.38 -13.25 -43.41
C GLU A 60 -1.15 -13.57 -44.25
N LYS A 61 -0.94 -12.82 -45.32
CA LYS A 61 0.22 -12.97 -46.21
C LYS A 61 1.52 -12.66 -45.45
N ARG A 62 1.55 -11.57 -44.69
CA ARG A 62 2.72 -11.20 -43.87
C ARG A 62 3.01 -12.25 -42.83
N PHE A 63 1.97 -12.73 -42.15
CA PHE A 63 2.11 -13.76 -41.09
C PHE A 63 2.58 -15.09 -41.70
N LYS A 64 2.05 -15.52 -42.81
CA LYS A 64 2.53 -16.71 -43.54
C LYS A 64 3.99 -16.58 -44.01
N GLY A 65 4.39 -15.39 -44.48
CA GLY A 65 5.77 -15.09 -44.82
C GLY A 65 6.70 -15.20 -43.62
N LEU A 66 6.31 -14.61 -42.50
CA LEU A 66 7.07 -14.70 -41.24
C LEU A 66 7.23 -16.15 -40.78
N MET A 67 6.14 -16.91 -40.77
CA MET A 67 6.18 -18.34 -40.40
C MET A 67 7.11 -19.15 -41.32
N ALA A 68 7.08 -18.88 -42.61
CA ALA A 68 7.98 -19.56 -43.56
C ALA A 68 9.44 -19.25 -43.27
N GLU A 69 9.79 -17.99 -42.99
CA GLU A 69 11.16 -17.60 -42.61
C GLU A 69 11.61 -18.27 -41.32
N VAL A 70 10.74 -18.35 -40.31
CA VAL A 70 11.04 -19.03 -39.04
C VAL A 70 11.26 -20.52 -39.21
N ILE A 71 10.43 -21.19 -40.02
CA ILE A 71 10.51 -22.63 -40.26
C ILE A 71 11.78 -22.99 -41.07
N PHE A 72 12.14 -22.17 -42.09
CA PHE A 72 13.29 -22.42 -42.98
C PHE A 72 14.57 -21.75 -42.48
N SER A 73 14.59 -21.15 -41.31
CA SER A 73 15.78 -20.54 -40.73
C SER A 73 16.91 -21.56 -40.54
N PRO A 74 18.15 -21.21 -40.91
CA PRO A 74 19.32 -22.08 -40.72
C PRO A 74 19.64 -22.32 -39.22
N VAL A 75 19.21 -21.39 -38.37
CA VAL A 75 19.30 -21.50 -36.90
C VAL A 75 17.94 -21.84 -36.37
N PRO A 76 17.82 -22.77 -35.41
CA PRO A 76 16.54 -23.04 -34.74
C PRO A 76 15.97 -21.79 -34.08
N VAL A 77 14.72 -21.45 -34.35
CA VAL A 77 14.05 -20.28 -33.80
C VAL A 77 12.87 -20.71 -32.96
N ILE A 78 12.76 -20.13 -31.74
CA ILE A 78 11.56 -20.18 -30.90
C ILE A 78 10.85 -18.84 -31.02
N LEU A 79 9.59 -18.88 -31.41
CA LEU A 79 8.77 -17.69 -31.52
C LEU A 79 8.09 -17.41 -30.16
N PHE A 80 8.41 -16.27 -29.54
CA PHE A 80 7.76 -15.82 -28.32
C PHE A 80 6.58 -14.90 -28.67
N ILE A 81 5.40 -15.26 -28.16
CA ILE A 81 4.16 -14.53 -28.37
C ILE A 81 3.67 -14.03 -27.02
N ASP A 82 3.93 -12.77 -26.75
CA ASP A 82 3.38 -12.11 -25.56
C ASP A 82 1.93 -11.71 -25.81
N GLU A 83 1.13 -11.65 -24.75
CA GLU A 83 -0.31 -11.39 -24.83
C GLU A 83 -1.01 -12.26 -25.91
N ALA A 84 -0.71 -13.53 -25.93
CA ALA A 84 -1.13 -14.47 -26.98
C ALA A 84 -2.66 -14.53 -27.19
N HIS A 85 -3.45 -14.10 -26.21
CA HIS A 85 -4.89 -13.97 -26.34
C HIS A 85 -5.32 -12.97 -27.43
N THR A 86 -4.50 -11.96 -27.71
CA THR A 86 -4.78 -10.98 -28.76
C THR A 86 -4.78 -11.63 -30.14
N LEU A 87 -3.93 -12.64 -30.36
CA LEU A 87 -3.91 -13.44 -31.57
C LEU A 87 -5.09 -14.37 -31.71
N ILE A 88 -5.53 -14.97 -30.61
CA ILE A 88 -6.52 -16.04 -30.59
C ILE A 88 -7.94 -15.49 -30.48
N GLY A 89 -8.11 -14.35 -29.81
CA GLY A 89 -9.42 -13.72 -29.56
C GLY A 89 -9.89 -12.73 -30.61
N ALA A 90 -8.99 -12.24 -31.45
CA ALA A 90 -9.30 -11.22 -32.44
C ALA A 90 -10.30 -11.67 -33.55
N GLY A 91 -10.52 -12.99 -33.68
CA GLY A 91 -11.43 -13.57 -34.66
C GLY A 91 -12.94 -13.44 -34.40
N ASN A 92 -13.33 -13.08 -33.17
CA ASN A 92 -14.73 -13.08 -32.77
C ASN A 92 -15.45 -11.71 -32.81
N GLN A 93 -14.77 -10.64 -33.13
CA GLN A 93 -15.39 -9.33 -33.37
C GLN A 93 -15.25 -8.93 -34.85
N GLN A 94 -16.37 -9.01 -35.58
CA GLN A 94 -16.63 -8.43 -36.90
C GLN A 94 -15.41 -8.33 -37.83
N GLY A 95 -14.93 -9.45 -38.37
CA GLY A 95 -13.94 -9.46 -39.43
C GLY A 95 -12.48 -9.58 -39.01
N GLY A 96 -12.19 -9.80 -37.74
CA GLY A 96 -10.85 -10.10 -37.21
C GLY A 96 -10.36 -11.48 -37.66
N LEU A 97 -9.13 -11.51 -38.16
CA LEU A 97 -8.47 -12.71 -38.67
C LEU A 97 -8.15 -13.67 -37.53
N ASP A 98 -8.62 -14.89 -37.63
CA ASP A 98 -8.30 -15.97 -36.70
C ASP A 98 -6.90 -16.53 -37.05
N ILE A 99 -5.86 -15.88 -36.50
CA ILE A 99 -4.46 -16.31 -36.65
C ILE A 99 -4.24 -17.69 -36.03
N SER A 100 -5.06 -18.09 -35.11
CA SER A 100 -4.99 -19.41 -34.50
C SER A 100 -5.15 -20.50 -35.54
N ASN A 101 -5.99 -20.30 -36.57
CA ASN A 101 -6.17 -21.24 -37.67
C ASN A 101 -4.95 -21.34 -38.57
N LEU A 102 -4.14 -20.29 -38.68
CA LEU A 102 -2.87 -20.31 -39.42
C LEU A 102 -1.74 -21.00 -38.63
N LEU A 103 -1.74 -20.84 -37.31
CA LEU A 103 -0.77 -21.46 -36.39
C LEU A 103 -1.00 -22.96 -36.18
N LYS A 104 -2.25 -23.38 -36.07
CA LYS A 104 -2.64 -24.75 -35.72
C LYS A 104 -1.98 -25.82 -36.61
N PRO A 105 -1.90 -25.69 -37.95
CA PRO A 105 -1.25 -26.70 -38.79
C PRO A 105 0.25 -26.83 -38.55
N ALA A 106 0.97 -25.70 -38.41
CA ALA A 106 2.42 -25.69 -38.18
C ALA A 106 2.78 -26.24 -36.80
N LEU A 107 1.99 -25.88 -35.78
CA LEU A 107 2.13 -26.45 -34.44
C LEU A 107 1.83 -27.96 -34.42
N ALA A 108 0.85 -28.41 -35.23
CA ALA A 108 0.47 -29.80 -35.31
C ALA A 108 1.57 -30.66 -35.93
N ARG A 109 2.28 -30.14 -36.94
CA ARG A 109 3.40 -30.82 -37.60
C ARG A 109 4.72 -30.71 -36.82
N GLY A 110 4.75 -29.85 -35.76
CA GLY A 110 5.99 -29.59 -35.00
C GLY A 110 7.05 -28.77 -35.77
N GLU A 111 6.63 -28.12 -36.83
CA GLU A 111 7.48 -27.26 -37.65
C GLU A 111 7.78 -25.93 -36.97
N LEU A 112 6.88 -25.45 -36.14
CA LEU A 112 6.98 -24.20 -35.40
C LEU A 112 7.08 -24.49 -33.90
N LYS A 113 8.09 -23.91 -33.25
CA LYS A 113 8.25 -23.91 -31.82
C LYS A 113 7.85 -22.54 -31.26
N THR A 114 6.91 -22.50 -30.32
CA THR A 114 6.39 -21.27 -29.76
C THR A 114 6.36 -21.31 -28.23
N ILE A 115 6.57 -20.15 -27.63
CA ILE A 115 6.28 -19.89 -26.21
C ILE A 115 5.22 -18.80 -26.19
N ALA A 116 4.07 -19.08 -25.62
CA ALA A 116 2.99 -18.11 -25.45
C ALA A 116 2.97 -17.59 -24.01
N ALA A 117 2.61 -16.33 -23.81
CA ALA A 117 2.37 -15.75 -22.49
C ALA A 117 0.97 -15.11 -22.47
N THR A 118 0.23 -15.32 -21.39
CA THR A 118 -1.13 -14.78 -21.21
C THR A 118 -1.53 -14.74 -19.74
N THR A 119 -2.65 -14.10 -19.43
CA THR A 119 -3.23 -14.13 -18.09
C THR A 119 -4.07 -15.38 -17.86
N TRP A 120 -4.39 -15.67 -16.61
CA TRP A 120 -5.19 -16.85 -16.27
C TRP A 120 -6.60 -16.80 -16.84
N SER A 121 -7.25 -15.64 -16.77
CA SER A 121 -8.60 -15.43 -17.30
C SER A 121 -8.67 -15.65 -18.82
N GLU A 122 -7.68 -15.15 -19.53
CA GLU A 122 -7.56 -15.25 -20.98
C GLU A 122 -7.17 -16.66 -21.43
N TYR A 123 -6.31 -17.35 -20.67
CA TYR A 123 -6.00 -18.74 -20.89
C TYR A 123 -7.27 -19.62 -20.87
N LYS A 124 -8.10 -19.46 -19.84
CA LYS A 124 -9.38 -20.18 -19.73
C LYS A 124 -10.33 -19.84 -20.87
N LYS A 125 -10.40 -18.59 -21.24
CA LYS A 125 -11.33 -18.10 -22.26
C LYS A 125 -10.96 -18.56 -23.68
N TYR A 126 -9.68 -18.56 -24.03
CA TYR A 126 -9.20 -18.75 -25.37
C TYR A 126 -8.45 -20.06 -25.61
N PHE A 127 -7.54 -20.47 -24.72
CA PHE A 127 -6.72 -21.67 -24.90
C PHE A 127 -7.41 -22.95 -24.41
N GLU A 128 -8.02 -22.93 -23.24
CA GLU A 128 -8.62 -24.11 -22.63
C GLU A 128 -9.85 -24.59 -23.42
N LYS A 129 -10.64 -23.66 -23.94
CA LYS A 129 -11.83 -23.95 -24.75
C LYS A 129 -11.51 -24.46 -26.15
N ASP A 130 -10.34 -24.17 -26.68
CA ASP A 130 -9.91 -24.65 -28.02
C ASP A 130 -9.15 -25.97 -27.87
N ALA A 131 -9.82 -27.05 -28.22
CA ALA A 131 -9.25 -28.41 -28.12
C ALA A 131 -7.98 -28.62 -28.95
N ALA A 132 -7.79 -27.86 -30.04
CA ALA A 132 -6.61 -27.96 -30.89
C ALA A 132 -5.42 -27.30 -30.23
N LEU A 133 -5.60 -26.11 -29.60
CA LEU A 133 -4.55 -25.40 -28.89
C LEU A 133 -4.21 -26.09 -27.57
N SER A 134 -5.19 -26.51 -26.79
CA SER A 134 -4.96 -27.16 -25.48
C SER A 134 -4.16 -28.47 -25.60
N ARG A 135 -4.24 -29.13 -26.75
CA ARG A 135 -3.45 -30.34 -27.05
C ARG A 135 -2.00 -30.05 -27.46
N ARG A 136 -1.68 -28.81 -27.81
CA ARG A 136 -0.36 -28.40 -28.33
C ARG A 136 0.45 -27.61 -27.31
N PHE A 137 -0.22 -26.92 -26.39
CA PHE A 137 0.41 -26.12 -25.37
C PHE A 137 0.43 -26.83 -24.01
N GLN A 138 1.60 -26.76 -23.36
CA GLN A 138 1.78 -27.18 -21.99
C GLN A 138 1.69 -25.98 -21.08
N LEU A 139 0.78 -26.02 -20.11
CA LEU A 139 0.61 -24.96 -19.12
C LEU A 139 1.84 -24.87 -18.19
N VAL A 140 2.39 -23.68 -18.10
CA VAL A 140 3.42 -23.30 -17.12
C VAL A 140 2.85 -22.14 -16.29
N LYS A 141 2.51 -22.41 -15.05
CA LYS A 141 1.92 -21.41 -14.15
C LYS A 141 3.03 -20.59 -13.49
N VAL A 142 2.91 -19.27 -13.59
CA VAL A 142 3.74 -18.31 -12.88
C VAL A 142 2.87 -17.61 -11.84
N SER A 143 3.17 -17.86 -10.57
CA SER A 143 2.50 -17.20 -9.45
C SER A 143 3.21 -15.92 -9.07
N GLU A 144 2.48 -15.02 -8.41
CA GLU A 144 3.06 -13.84 -7.80
C GLU A 144 4.13 -14.24 -6.76
N PRO A 145 5.35 -13.68 -6.82
CA PRO A 145 6.35 -13.89 -5.77
C PRO A 145 5.90 -13.21 -4.48
N ASN A 146 6.34 -13.75 -3.34
CA ASN A 146 6.18 -13.07 -2.05
C ASN A 146 7.19 -11.91 -1.92
N ALA A 147 7.06 -11.10 -0.84
CA ALA A 147 7.94 -9.95 -0.63
C ALA A 147 9.43 -10.33 -0.51
N ALA A 148 9.76 -11.48 0.08
CA ALA A 148 11.12 -11.95 0.20
C ALA A 148 11.74 -12.33 -1.16
N GLU A 149 10.98 -13.05 -1.99
CA GLU A 149 11.38 -13.39 -3.36
C GLU A 149 11.49 -12.14 -4.24
N ALA A 150 10.55 -11.19 -4.12
CA ALA A 150 10.61 -9.92 -4.82
C ALA A 150 11.83 -9.09 -4.42
N THR A 151 12.25 -9.11 -3.16
CA THR A 151 13.48 -8.46 -2.70
C THR A 151 14.72 -9.02 -3.38
N ILE A 152 14.78 -10.34 -3.57
CA ILE A 152 15.90 -10.99 -4.30
C ILE A 152 15.94 -10.51 -5.75
N ILE A 153 14.78 -10.42 -6.40
CA ILE A 153 14.67 -9.89 -7.76
C ILE A 153 15.16 -8.44 -7.83
N LEU A 154 14.73 -7.60 -6.87
CA LEU A 154 15.16 -6.21 -6.80
C LEU A 154 16.67 -6.05 -6.58
N ARG A 155 17.28 -6.91 -5.77
CA ARG A 155 18.75 -6.94 -5.61
C ARG A 155 19.48 -7.20 -6.93
N GLY A 156 18.94 -8.11 -7.75
CA GLY A 156 19.50 -8.37 -9.09
C GLY A 156 19.35 -7.18 -10.05
N LEU A 157 18.38 -6.29 -9.84
CA LEU A 157 18.12 -5.13 -10.69
C LEU A 157 18.76 -3.84 -10.15
N SER A 158 19.17 -3.78 -8.89
CA SER A 158 19.61 -2.56 -8.22
C SER A 158 20.75 -1.86 -8.96
N ALA A 159 21.77 -2.59 -9.41
CA ALA A 159 22.90 -2.02 -10.14
C ALA A 159 22.50 -1.31 -11.43
N VAL A 160 21.51 -1.83 -12.14
CA VAL A 160 20.99 -1.22 -13.39
C VAL A 160 20.29 0.10 -13.09
N TYR A 161 19.48 0.14 -12.02
CA TYR A 161 18.79 1.36 -11.60
C TYR A 161 19.75 2.40 -11.02
N GLU A 162 20.76 1.99 -10.26
CA GLU A 162 21.83 2.86 -9.77
C GLU A 162 22.57 3.54 -10.93
N GLN A 163 22.95 2.77 -11.95
CA GLN A 163 23.59 3.29 -13.15
C GLN A 163 22.69 4.23 -13.95
N SER A 164 21.42 3.86 -14.12
CA SER A 164 20.46 4.61 -14.93
C SER A 164 20.14 5.98 -14.32
N HIS A 165 20.00 6.04 -13.00
CA HIS A 165 19.60 7.27 -12.28
C HIS A 165 20.78 8.01 -11.64
N GLY A 166 21.96 7.40 -11.55
CA GLY A 166 23.13 7.99 -10.90
C GLY A 166 22.99 8.14 -9.38
N VAL A 167 22.25 7.24 -8.74
CA VAL A 167 22.00 7.23 -7.29
C VAL A 167 22.31 5.87 -6.70
N LEU A 168 22.72 5.83 -5.43
CA LEU A 168 22.90 4.59 -4.69
C LEU A 168 21.57 4.13 -4.08
N ILE A 169 21.40 2.83 -3.94
CA ILE A 169 20.23 2.20 -3.34
C ILE A 169 20.71 1.29 -2.21
N ASP A 170 20.21 1.49 -1.00
CA ASP A 170 20.50 0.57 0.11
C ASP A 170 19.59 -0.67 0.10
N ASP A 171 20.00 -1.71 0.83
CA ASP A 171 19.24 -2.97 0.88
C ASP A 171 17.90 -2.80 1.61
N ASP A 172 17.83 -1.91 2.60
CA ASP A 172 16.61 -1.60 3.33
C ASP A 172 15.56 -0.96 2.40
N ALA A 173 15.98 -0.17 1.42
CA ALA A 173 15.10 0.37 0.39
C ALA A 173 14.51 -0.75 -0.48
N LEU A 174 15.30 -1.74 -0.88
CA LEU A 174 14.83 -2.89 -1.66
C LEU A 174 13.81 -3.72 -0.89
N GLN A 175 14.09 -4.00 0.37
CA GLN A 175 13.15 -4.71 1.25
C GLN A 175 11.87 -3.90 1.47
N ALA A 176 11.98 -2.60 1.71
CA ALA A 176 10.83 -1.72 1.88
C ALA A 176 9.98 -1.62 0.60
N ALA A 177 10.60 -1.54 -0.57
CA ALA A 177 9.89 -1.53 -1.85
C ALA A 177 9.04 -2.79 -2.04
N ALA A 178 9.55 -3.96 -1.70
CA ALA A 178 8.82 -5.22 -1.78
C ALA A 178 7.71 -5.29 -0.72
N THR A 179 8.02 -5.05 0.55
CA THR A 179 7.06 -5.22 1.66
C THR A 179 5.96 -4.16 1.67
N LEU A 180 6.29 -2.89 1.45
CA LEU A 180 5.30 -1.81 1.44
C LEU A 180 4.41 -1.86 0.20
N SER A 181 4.95 -2.23 -0.96
CA SER A 181 4.14 -2.40 -2.17
C SER A 181 3.19 -3.59 -2.05
N GLU A 182 3.62 -4.72 -1.47
CA GLU A 182 2.75 -5.87 -1.20
C GLU A 182 1.57 -5.45 -0.31
N ARG A 183 1.84 -4.66 0.71
CA ARG A 183 0.87 -4.30 1.74
C ARG A 183 -0.09 -3.18 1.33
N TYR A 184 0.40 -2.15 0.66
CA TYR A 184 -0.35 -0.91 0.42
C TYR A 184 -0.77 -0.71 -1.03
N LEU A 185 -0.14 -1.35 -2.00
CA LEU A 185 -0.49 -1.25 -3.41
C LEU A 185 -1.33 -2.45 -3.86
N SER A 186 -2.61 -2.21 -4.05
CA SER A 186 -3.55 -3.21 -4.58
C SER A 186 -3.72 -3.11 -6.09
N GLY A 187 -4.21 -4.19 -6.70
CA GLY A 187 -4.55 -4.23 -8.13
C GLY A 187 -3.36 -4.41 -9.06
N ARG A 188 -2.15 -4.48 -8.54
CA ARG A 188 -0.91 -4.80 -9.24
C ARG A 188 -0.17 -5.92 -8.54
N GLN A 189 0.72 -6.58 -9.24
CA GLN A 189 1.41 -7.77 -8.75
C GLN A 189 2.90 -7.49 -8.50
N LEU A 190 3.49 -8.20 -7.54
CA LEU A 190 4.93 -8.29 -7.40
C LEU A 190 5.52 -9.12 -8.56
N PRO A 191 6.73 -8.85 -9.03
CA PRO A 191 7.65 -7.79 -8.59
C PRO A 191 7.40 -6.42 -9.24
N ASP A 192 6.53 -6.33 -10.23
CA ASP A 192 6.33 -5.14 -11.06
C ASP A 192 6.01 -3.88 -10.24
N LYS A 193 5.06 -3.97 -9.31
CA LYS A 193 4.71 -2.82 -8.45
C LYS A 193 5.86 -2.36 -7.56
N ALA A 194 6.70 -3.26 -7.09
CA ALA A 194 7.87 -2.91 -6.29
C ALA A 194 8.98 -2.27 -7.15
N ILE A 195 9.16 -2.75 -8.37
CA ILE A 195 10.09 -2.16 -9.35
C ILE A 195 9.68 -0.73 -9.68
N ASP A 196 8.41 -0.48 -9.94
CA ASP A 196 7.90 0.87 -10.23
C ASP A 196 8.10 1.85 -9.06
N VAL A 197 7.86 1.38 -7.82
CA VAL A 197 8.14 2.17 -6.62
C VAL A 197 9.62 2.52 -6.51
N LEU A 198 10.49 1.53 -6.73
CA LEU A 198 11.94 1.72 -6.70
C LEU A 198 12.41 2.70 -7.78
N ASP A 199 11.96 2.52 -9.02
CA ASP A 199 12.28 3.41 -10.14
C ASP A 199 11.84 4.85 -9.87
N THR A 200 10.62 5.03 -9.39
CA THR A 200 10.09 6.35 -9.00
C THR A 200 10.88 6.98 -7.87
N ALA A 201 11.28 6.21 -6.87
CA ALA A 201 12.10 6.71 -5.76
C ALA A 201 13.50 7.11 -6.24
N CYS A 202 14.12 6.33 -7.10
CA CYS A 202 15.41 6.65 -7.73
C CYS A 202 15.35 7.94 -8.56
N ALA A 203 14.32 8.08 -9.40
CA ALA A 203 14.10 9.29 -10.19
C ALA A 203 13.88 10.52 -9.31
N ARG A 204 13.13 10.38 -8.24
CA ARG A 204 12.86 11.47 -7.28
C ARG A 204 14.13 11.92 -6.57
N VAL A 205 14.94 10.99 -6.08
CA VAL A 205 16.23 11.32 -5.43
C VAL A 205 17.15 12.01 -6.42
N ALA A 206 17.27 11.51 -7.64
CA ALA A 206 18.09 12.12 -8.67
C ALA A 206 17.65 13.57 -9.02
N ILE A 207 16.34 13.81 -9.12
CA ILE A 207 15.79 15.15 -9.38
C ILE A 207 16.03 16.08 -8.19
N ASN A 208 15.81 15.63 -6.96
CA ASN A 208 15.97 16.45 -5.76
C ASN A 208 17.42 16.82 -5.46
N LEU A 209 18.39 16.11 -6.02
CA LEU A 209 19.81 16.50 -5.95
C LEU A 209 20.12 17.75 -6.78
N SER A 210 19.36 18.00 -7.84
CA SER A 210 19.59 19.09 -8.80
C SER A 210 18.52 20.19 -8.79
N SER A 211 17.36 19.94 -8.20
CA SER A 211 16.20 20.83 -8.25
C SER A 211 15.57 21.04 -6.88
N PRO A 212 14.95 22.21 -6.62
CA PRO A 212 14.24 22.45 -5.37
C PRO A 212 13.11 21.42 -5.14
N PRO A 213 12.88 21.02 -3.88
CA PRO A 213 11.77 20.13 -3.54
C PRO A 213 10.40 20.69 -3.92
N LYS A 214 9.46 19.79 -4.20
CA LYS A 214 8.08 20.14 -4.57
C LYS A 214 7.40 21.08 -3.56
N GLN A 215 7.72 20.95 -2.27
CA GLN A 215 7.21 21.81 -1.20
C GLN A 215 7.62 23.27 -1.39
N ILE A 216 8.90 23.55 -1.73
CA ILE A 216 9.39 24.90 -2.02
C ILE A 216 8.67 25.47 -3.25
N SER A 217 8.54 24.70 -4.32
CA SER A 217 7.83 25.11 -5.53
C SER A 217 6.36 25.43 -5.25
N ALA A 218 5.69 24.67 -4.39
CA ALA A 218 4.30 24.90 -4.01
C ALA A 218 4.15 26.22 -3.21
N LEU A 219 5.01 26.47 -2.22
CA LEU A 219 4.99 27.72 -1.45
C LEU A 219 5.34 28.93 -2.32
N THR A 220 6.28 28.80 -3.25
CA THR A 220 6.60 29.86 -4.22
C THR A 220 5.40 30.20 -5.10
N THR A 221 4.68 29.19 -5.58
CA THR A 221 3.46 29.40 -6.37
C THR A 221 2.37 30.09 -5.53
N LEU A 222 2.19 29.66 -4.29
CA LEU A 222 1.23 30.27 -3.37
C LEU A 222 1.58 31.73 -3.08
N SER A 223 2.87 32.07 -2.85
CA SER A 223 3.30 33.44 -2.62
C SER A 223 3.01 34.34 -3.82
N HIS A 224 3.22 33.87 -5.04
CA HIS A 224 2.89 34.61 -6.26
C HIS A 224 1.40 34.84 -6.42
N GLN A 225 0.55 33.85 -6.07
CA GLN A 225 -0.90 33.99 -6.09
C GLN A 225 -1.38 35.04 -5.08
N GLN A 226 -0.85 34.98 -3.84
CA GLN A 226 -1.16 35.98 -2.80
C GLN A 226 -0.69 37.38 -3.18
N GLU A 227 0.50 37.52 -3.76
CA GLU A 227 0.99 38.81 -4.27
C GLU A 227 0.10 39.37 -5.37
N ALA A 228 -0.38 38.54 -6.28
CA ALA A 228 -1.33 38.96 -7.32
C ALA A 228 -2.68 39.43 -6.73
N GLU A 229 -3.18 38.72 -5.70
CA GLU A 229 -4.40 39.13 -4.98
C GLU A 229 -4.21 40.46 -4.25
N ILE A 230 -3.08 40.65 -3.58
CA ILE A 230 -2.74 41.90 -2.90
C ILE A 230 -2.73 43.06 -3.91
N ARG A 231 -2.04 42.94 -5.03
CA ARG A 231 -2.01 43.98 -6.08
C ARG A 231 -3.39 44.30 -6.61
N GLN A 232 -4.27 43.28 -6.75
CA GLN A 232 -5.65 43.51 -7.20
C GLN A 232 -6.48 44.27 -6.14
N LEU A 233 -6.39 43.88 -4.88
CA LEU A 233 -7.07 44.52 -3.76
C LEU A 233 -6.58 45.99 -3.56
N GLU A 234 -5.28 46.24 -3.66
CA GLU A 234 -4.71 47.58 -3.62
C GLU A 234 -5.26 48.48 -4.74
N ARG A 235 -5.36 47.94 -5.94
CA ARG A 235 -5.97 48.64 -7.08
C ARG A 235 -7.42 48.98 -6.82
N GLU A 236 -8.22 48.04 -6.32
CA GLU A 236 -9.65 48.26 -6.02
C GLU A 236 -9.86 49.28 -4.93
N LEU A 237 -9.03 49.29 -3.89
CA LEU A 237 -9.02 50.31 -2.83
C LEU A 237 -8.68 51.68 -3.38
N ARG A 238 -7.63 51.77 -4.22
CA ARG A 238 -7.13 53.03 -4.79
C ARG A 238 -8.13 53.73 -5.71
N ILE A 239 -8.93 52.93 -6.46
CA ILE A 239 -9.95 53.46 -7.38
C ILE A 239 -11.35 53.55 -6.75
N GLY A 240 -11.47 53.26 -5.45
CA GLY A 240 -12.74 53.35 -4.71
C GLY A 240 -13.80 52.30 -5.02
N LEU A 241 -13.42 51.23 -5.69
CA LEU A 241 -14.36 50.09 -5.94
C LEU A 241 -14.58 49.25 -4.67
N ARG A 242 -13.65 49.29 -3.73
CA ARG A 242 -13.74 48.62 -2.44
C ARG A 242 -13.43 49.62 -1.33
N THR A 243 -14.15 49.54 -0.23
CA THR A 243 -13.94 50.37 0.96
C THR A 243 -13.52 49.53 2.18
N ASP A 244 -13.79 48.26 2.13
CA ASP A 244 -13.45 47.30 3.20
C ASP A 244 -12.02 46.81 3.04
N THR A 245 -11.21 46.95 4.10
CA THR A 245 -9.80 46.58 4.17
C THR A 245 -9.54 45.24 4.89
N SER A 246 -10.60 44.60 5.41
CA SER A 246 -10.46 43.37 6.19
C SER A 246 -9.80 42.23 5.40
N ARG A 247 -10.22 42.02 4.17
CA ARG A 247 -9.61 41.01 3.28
C ARG A 247 -8.15 41.31 2.94
N MET A 248 -7.84 42.60 2.75
CA MET A 248 -6.47 43.04 2.48
C MET A 248 -5.55 42.69 3.65
N THR A 249 -5.96 42.96 4.88
CA THR A 249 -5.19 42.65 6.09
C THR A 249 -4.98 41.15 6.23
N GLU A 250 -6.04 40.37 6.03
CA GLU A 250 -5.99 38.89 6.10
C GLU A 250 -4.98 38.30 5.07
N VAL A 251 -5.04 38.77 3.83
CA VAL A 251 -4.15 38.28 2.77
C VAL A 251 -2.71 38.71 3.01
N LEU A 252 -2.47 39.90 3.55
CA LEU A 252 -1.14 40.35 3.93
C LEU A 252 -0.54 39.49 5.05
N GLU A 253 -1.32 39.16 6.07
CA GLU A 253 -0.88 38.24 7.13
C GLU A 253 -0.53 36.85 6.58
N GLN A 254 -1.40 36.28 5.74
CA GLN A 254 -1.17 35.00 5.07
C GLN A 254 0.07 35.04 4.16
N TYR A 255 0.31 36.13 3.48
CA TYR A 255 1.49 36.31 2.63
C TYR A 255 2.77 36.37 3.45
N ASP A 256 2.81 37.11 4.57
CA ASP A 256 3.93 37.14 5.46
C ASP A 256 4.26 35.80 6.09
N GLU A 257 3.20 35.03 6.49
CA GLU A 257 3.35 33.64 6.97
C GLU A 257 3.94 32.73 5.88
N THR A 258 3.46 32.85 4.64
CA THR A 258 3.95 32.08 3.51
C THR A 258 5.40 32.38 3.19
N LEU A 259 5.80 33.67 3.22
CA LEU A 259 7.21 34.08 3.00
C LEU A 259 8.11 33.54 4.11
N SER A 260 7.70 33.64 5.36
CA SER A 260 8.45 33.09 6.49
C SER A 260 8.67 31.59 6.37
N ALA A 261 7.60 30.86 6.05
CA ALA A 261 7.67 29.41 5.83
C ALA A 261 8.58 29.05 4.64
N LEU A 262 8.55 29.86 3.57
CA LEU A 262 9.40 29.66 2.41
C LEU A 262 10.88 29.86 2.75
N ASP A 263 11.21 30.93 3.47
CA ASP A 263 12.59 31.22 3.89
C ASP A 263 13.15 30.13 4.82
N GLU A 264 12.36 29.65 5.77
CA GLU A 264 12.74 28.56 6.66
C GLU A 264 12.99 27.26 5.89
N LEU A 265 12.11 26.95 4.94
CA LEU A 265 12.20 25.72 4.14
C LEU A 265 13.39 25.77 3.15
N GLU A 266 13.65 26.92 2.54
CA GLU A 266 14.81 27.12 1.68
C GLU A 266 16.14 27.01 2.44
N ALA A 267 16.21 27.57 3.65
CA ALA A 267 17.38 27.44 4.52
C ALA A 267 17.64 25.99 4.92
N ALA A 268 16.57 25.26 5.29
CA ALA A 268 16.66 23.83 5.62
C ALA A 268 17.09 23.01 4.40
N TRP A 269 16.57 23.29 3.23
CA TRP A 269 16.95 22.61 1.99
C TRP A 269 18.42 22.85 1.64
N GLN A 270 18.92 24.08 1.70
CA GLN A 270 20.32 24.40 1.43
C GLN A 270 21.27 23.69 2.41
N GLN A 271 20.91 23.63 3.68
CA GLN A 271 21.70 22.92 4.68
C GLN A 271 21.74 21.39 4.38
N GLN A 272 20.61 20.77 4.09
CA GLN A 272 20.55 19.36 3.72
C GLN A 272 21.31 19.08 2.41
N GLN A 273 21.19 19.95 1.42
CA GLN A 273 21.89 19.81 0.14
C GLN A 273 23.43 19.85 0.30
N THR A 274 23.94 20.73 1.14
CA THR A 274 25.37 20.78 1.43
C THR A 274 25.88 19.51 2.08
N LEU A 275 25.18 19.01 3.10
CA LEU A 275 25.52 17.75 3.76
C LEU A 275 25.47 16.55 2.80
N VAL A 276 24.46 16.49 1.95
CA VAL A 276 24.29 15.43 0.95
C VAL A 276 25.43 15.45 -0.07
N GLN A 277 25.86 16.62 -0.54
CA GLN A 277 26.98 16.74 -1.48
C GLN A 277 28.30 16.27 -0.84
N GLU A 278 28.56 16.62 0.43
CA GLU A 278 29.72 16.13 1.16
C GLU A 278 29.69 14.61 1.33
N ILE A 279 28.54 14.04 1.68
CA ILE A 279 28.35 12.59 1.82
C ILE A 279 28.62 11.86 0.49
N ILE A 280 28.07 12.38 -0.61
CA ILE A 280 28.28 11.80 -1.95
C ILE A 280 29.75 11.84 -2.33
N ALA A 281 30.45 12.96 -2.12
CA ALA A 281 31.86 13.12 -2.42
C ALA A 281 32.72 12.14 -1.62
N LEU A 282 32.47 11.96 -0.32
CA LEU A 282 33.18 11.00 0.52
C LEU A 282 32.92 9.55 0.09
N ARG A 283 31.69 9.20 -0.26
CA ARG A 283 31.35 7.86 -0.77
C ARG A 283 32.06 7.56 -2.08
N GLN A 284 32.15 8.50 -2.99
CA GLN A 284 32.89 8.35 -4.25
C GLN A 284 34.39 8.11 -4.01
N GLN A 285 34.98 8.84 -3.05
CA GLN A 285 36.38 8.60 -2.67
C GLN A 285 36.59 7.17 -2.11
N LEU A 286 35.69 6.71 -1.24
CA LEU A 286 35.78 5.36 -0.65
C LEU A 286 35.57 4.25 -1.69
N LEU A 287 34.68 4.43 -2.65
CA LEU A 287 34.47 3.48 -3.75
C LEU A 287 35.66 3.46 -4.71
N GLY A 288 36.23 4.61 -5.06
CA GLY A 288 37.42 4.70 -5.92
C GLY A 288 38.65 4.04 -5.31
N VAL A 289 38.84 4.14 -4.00
CA VAL A 289 39.91 3.39 -3.29
C VAL A 289 39.70 1.90 -3.34
N ALA A 290 38.43 1.45 -3.23
CA ALA A 290 38.09 0.01 -3.29
C ALA A 290 38.30 -0.59 -4.69
N GLU A 291 38.05 0.18 -5.75
CA GLU A 291 38.31 -0.23 -7.14
C GLU A 291 39.80 -0.36 -7.44
N ASP A 292 40.61 0.57 -6.93
CA ASP A 292 42.09 0.50 -7.06
C ASP A 292 42.69 -0.69 -6.30
N ASP A 293 42.14 -1.05 -5.15
CA ASP A 293 42.55 -2.23 -4.36
C ASP A 293 42.14 -3.53 -5.04
N VAL A 294 40.99 -3.59 -5.71
CA VAL A 294 40.58 -4.78 -6.47
C VAL A 294 41.37 -4.94 -7.77
N ALA A 295 41.76 -3.84 -8.41
CA ALA A 295 42.61 -3.87 -9.61
C ALA A 295 44.06 -4.31 -9.32
N SER A 296 44.48 -4.32 -8.05
CA SER A 296 45.81 -4.73 -7.62
C SER A 296 45.91 -6.17 -7.16
N LEU A 297 44.83 -6.96 -7.22
CA LEU A 297 44.86 -8.40 -6.94
C LEU A 297 45.38 -9.12 -8.19
N PRO A 298 46.47 -9.96 -8.09
CA PRO A 298 46.94 -10.72 -9.22
C PRO A 298 45.94 -11.81 -9.58
N ASP A 299 45.80 -12.03 -10.90
CA ASP A 299 44.95 -13.06 -11.50
C ASP A 299 45.16 -14.42 -10.81
N ALA A 300 44.09 -14.93 -10.21
CA ALA A 300 44.05 -16.24 -9.59
C ALA A 300 43.77 -17.34 -10.63
N ASP A 301 44.66 -17.49 -11.60
CA ASP A 301 44.70 -18.67 -12.49
C ASP A 301 46.17 -19.13 -12.68
N ALA A 302 46.73 -19.70 -11.63
CA ALA A 302 47.87 -20.62 -11.76
C ALA A 302 47.91 -21.52 -10.53
N VAL A 303 47.19 -22.62 -10.60
CA VAL A 303 47.35 -23.74 -9.69
C VAL A 303 48.50 -24.60 -10.23
N GLU A 304 49.69 -24.56 -9.60
CA GLU A 304 50.65 -25.64 -9.66
C GLU A 304 50.77 -26.26 -8.27
N ASP A 305 50.49 -27.55 -8.29
CA ASP A 305 50.65 -28.54 -7.22
C ASP A 305 52.09 -28.66 -6.77
N THR A 306 52.35 -28.61 -5.46
CA THR A 306 53.28 -29.55 -4.77
C THR A 306 53.22 -29.41 -3.24
N PRO A 307 53.42 -30.50 -2.48
CA PRO A 307 53.04 -30.60 -1.07
C PRO A 307 54.17 -30.31 -0.07
N PRO A 308 53.88 -30.45 1.24
CA PRO A 308 54.54 -29.73 2.31
C PRO A 308 55.74 -30.44 2.94
N GLU A 309 56.67 -29.67 3.45
CA GLU A 309 57.63 -30.20 4.48
C GLU A 309 57.86 -29.19 5.60
N ALA A 310 58.01 -29.73 6.74
CA ALA A 310 57.88 -29.26 8.09
C ALA A 310 59.14 -28.56 8.66
N GLU A 311 58.86 -27.82 9.72
CA GLU A 311 59.58 -27.69 11.00
C GLU A 311 60.81 -26.80 11.16
N GLN A 312 60.67 -26.07 12.25
CA GLN A 312 61.67 -25.74 13.33
C GLN A 312 62.29 -24.34 13.26
N ASP A 313 61.91 -23.54 14.19
CA ASP A 313 62.26 -23.26 15.60
C ASP A 313 63.50 -22.35 15.77
N SER A 314 63.31 -21.51 16.76
CA SER A 314 64.24 -20.87 17.70
C SER A 314 64.74 -19.44 17.44
N THR A 315 64.19 -18.58 18.25
CA THR A 315 64.75 -17.86 19.44
C THR A 315 65.80 -16.76 19.23
N ASP A 316 65.52 -15.75 20.03
CA ASP A 316 66.39 -14.80 20.78
C ASP A 316 66.87 -13.50 20.04
N ALA A 317 66.44 -12.40 20.47
CA ALA A 317 66.70 -11.54 21.65
C ALA A 317 67.71 -10.39 21.41
N GLU A 318 67.35 -9.27 21.98
CA GLU A 318 68.12 -8.14 22.51
C GLU A 318 68.69 -7.12 21.51
N SER A 319 68.41 -5.94 21.64
CA SER A 319 68.42 -4.82 22.59
C SER A 319 69.08 -3.57 21.99
N ALA A 320 68.52 -2.48 22.41
CA ALA A 320 69.13 -1.26 22.90
C ALA A 320 69.14 -0.02 21.99
N ASP A 321 68.39 0.96 22.53
CA ASP A 321 68.68 2.38 22.69
C ASP A 321 69.28 3.20 21.52
N ASP A 322 68.51 4.19 21.09
CA ASP A 322 68.97 5.57 21.19
C ASP A 322 67.80 6.57 21.24
N ALA A 323 67.85 7.48 22.21
CA ALA A 323 66.92 8.53 22.51
C ALA A 323 67.09 9.72 21.57
N GLY A 324 66.06 10.11 20.90
CA GLY A 324 65.96 11.41 20.20
C GLY A 324 64.60 12.05 20.48
N SER A 325 64.60 12.99 21.43
CA SER A 325 63.46 13.82 21.76
C SER A 325 63.03 14.66 20.57
N VAL A 326 61.83 14.42 20.04
CA VAL A 326 61.09 15.35 19.22
C VAL A 326 59.77 15.58 19.90
N GLN A 327 59.49 16.86 20.21
CA GLN A 327 58.22 17.37 20.74
C GLN A 327 57.08 16.97 19.83
N PRO A 328 55.91 16.58 20.34
CA PRO A 328 54.73 16.35 19.51
C PRO A 328 54.16 17.69 19.08
N GLU A 329 54.25 18.00 17.80
CA GLU A 329 53.34 18.90 17.13
C GLU A 329 51.94 18.32 17.33
N GLU A 330 51.00 19.14 17.78
CA GLU A 330 49.59 18.88 17.81
C GLU A 330 49.14 18.47 16.41
N THR A 331 49.12 17.18 16.14
CA THR A 331 48.40 16.63 14.99
C THR A 331 46.92 16.78 15.28
N ALA A 332 46.27 17.70 14.59
CA ALA A 332 44.83 17.67 14.41
C ALA A 332 44.43 16.25 14.10
N GLU A 333 43.57 15.66 14.94
CA GLU A 333 43.00 14.34 14.74
C GLU A 333 42.38 14.30 13.33
N THR A 334 43.06 13.73 12.38
CA THR A 334 42.49 13.44 11.05
C THR A 334 41.44 12.36 11.23
N VAL A 335 40.19 12.78 11.45
CA VAL A 335 39.03 11.93 11.47
C VAL A 335 39.05 11.07 10.20
N SER A 336 39.02 9.74 10.34
CA SER A 336 39.05 8.90 9.17
C SER A 336 37.83 9.20 8.26
N PRO A 337 37.95 9.05 6.92
CA PRO A 337 36.85 9.31 6.00
C PRO A 337 35.55 8.59 6.38
N VAL A 338 35.65 7.37 6.94
CA VAL A 338 34.51 6.57 7.41
C VAL A 338 33.87 7.21 8.65
N GLN A 339 34.68 7.72 9.59
CA GLN A 339 34.15 8.41 10.78
C GLN A 339 33.49 9.75 10.41
N ARG A 340 34.09 10.48 9.46
CA ARG A 340 33.48 11.71 8.94
C ARG A 340 32.16 11.43 8.23
N LEU A 341 32.07 10.36 7.45
CA LEU A 341 30.85 9.93 6.78
C LEU A 341 29.76 9.58 7.80
N ALA A 342 30.11 8.86 8.87
CA ALA A 342 29.18 8.53 9.95
C ALA A 342 28.64 9.77 10.67
N GLN A 343 29.49 10.78 10.93
CA GLN A 343 29.06 12.06 11.52
C GLN A 343 28.09 12.80 10.62
N LEU A 344 28.43 12.97 9.34
CA LEU A 344 27.58 13.67 8.37
C LEU A 344 26.24 12.96 8.17
N THR A 345 26.24 11.64 8.17
CA THR A 345 25.00 10.84 8.08
C THR A 345 24.12 11.04 9.30
N ALA A 346 24.71 11.07 10.51
CA ALA A 346 23.97 11.33 11.74
C ALA A 346 23.39 12.76 11.79
N GLU A 347 24.16 13.76 11.33
CA GLU A 347 23.68 15.15 11.22
C GLU A 347 22.50 15.25 10.23
N LEU A 348 22.60 14.60 9.08
CA LEU A 348 21.54 14.58 8.08
C LEU A 348 20.29 13.86 8.60
N ASP A 349 20.44 12.75 9.29
CA ASP A 349 19.33 12.02 9.89
C ASP A 349 18.60 12.82 10.97
N ALA A 350 19.33 13.61 11.76
CA ALA A 350 18.74 14.51 12.73
C ALA A 350 17.86 15.60 12.04
N LEU A 351 18.31 16.15 10.91
CA LEU A 351 17.54 17.09 10.11
C LEU A 351 16.35 16.45 9.40
N HIS A 352 16.48 15.21 8.95
CA HIS A 352 15.40 14.46 8.29
C HIS A 352 14.24 14.09 9.22
N ASN A 353 14.44 14.07 10.54
CA ASN A 353 13.36 13.82 11.49
C ASN A 353 12.29 14.92 11.45
N ASP A 354 12.68 16.16 11.11
CA ASP A 354 11.75 17.27 10.95
C ASP A 354 11.17 17.34 9.53
N GLN A 355 12.03 17.29 8.52
CA GLN A 355 11.60 17.35 7.11
C GLN A 355 12.59 16.63 6.18
N LEU A 356 12.10 15.66 5.40
CA LEU A 356 12.86 14.97 4.36
C LEU A 356 12.81 15.76 3.04
N LEU A 357 13.86 16.53 2.74
CA LEU A 357 13.93 17.35 1.52
C LEU A 357 14.91 16.79 0.47
N VAL A 358 16.10 16.37 0.89
CA VAL A 358 17.13 15.82 0.01
C VAL A 358 17.73 14.59 0.65
N SER A 359 18.01 13.55 -0.14
CA SER A 359 18.64 12.31 0.34
C SER A 359 19.87 11.98 -0.52
N PRO A 360 20.97 11.49 0.06
CA PRO A 360 22.19 11.14 -0.67
C PRO A 360 22.06 9.79 -1.42
N HIS A 361 21.06 9.00 -1.11
CA HIS A 361 20.77 7.71 -1.71
C HIS A 361 19.30 7.35 -1.53
N VAL A 362 18.87 6.30 -2.19
CA VAL A 362 17.52 5.77 -2.01
C VAL A 362 17.50 4.88 -0.78
N ASP A 363 16.77 5.29 0.23
CA ASP A 363 16.57 4.58 1.49
C ASP A 363 15.11 4.21 1.72
N LYS A 364 14.82 3.56 2.83
CA LYS A 364 13.47 3.20 3.24
C LYS A 364 12.52 4.40 3.31
N LYS A 365 13.01 5.57 3.72
CA LYS A 365 12.20 6.80 3.84
C LYS A 365 11.73 7.29 2.48
N GLN A 366 12.59 7.20 1.45
CA GLN A 366 12.25 7.57 0.08
C GLN A 366 11.21 6.64 -0.52
N ILE A 367 11.33 5.34 -0.29
CA ILE A 367 10.33 4.34 -0.69
C ILE A 367 8.99 4.63 -0.02
N ALA A 368 8.98 4.88 1.29
CA ALA A 368 7.78 5.22 2.03
C ALA A 368 7.12 6.51 1.51
N ALA A 369 7.91 7.52 1.13
CA ALA A 369 7.40 8.76 0.54
C ALA A 369 6.67 8.52 -0.79
N VAL A 370 7.16 7.65 -1.64
CA VAL A 370 6.49 7.28 -2.91
C VAL A 370 5.17 6.56 -2.63
N ILE A 371 5.18 5.58 -1.74
CA ILE A 371 3.97 4.85 -1.34
C ILE A 371 2.93 5.79 -0.72
N ALA A 372 3.36 6.71 0.16
CA ALA A 372 2.48 7.71 0.77
C ALA A 372 1.80 8.59 -0.29
N GLU A 373 2.54 9.04 -1.29
CA GLU A 373 1.99 9.86 -2.38
C GLU A 373 0.98 9.09 -3.23
N TRP A 374 1.26 7.83 -3.55
CA TRP A 374 0.38 7.03 -4.40
C TRP A 374 -0.89 6.53 -3.70
N THR A 375 -0.80 6.25 -2.42
CA THR A 375 -1.89 5.66 -1.64
C THR A 375 -2.64 6.66 -0.78
N GLY A 376 -2.04 7.83 -0.51
CA GLY A 376 -2.56 8.79 0.45
C GLY A 376 -2.35 8.39 1.92
N VAL A 377 -1.69 7.27 2.20
CA VAL A 377 -1.35 6.86 3.58
C VAL A 377 -0.29 7.82 4.14
N PRO A 378 -0.49 8.43 5.32
CA PRO A 378 0.49 9.34 5.89
C PRO A 378 1.86 8.70 6.09
N LEU A 379 2.92 9.43 5.76
CA LEU A 379 4.30 8.96 5.80
C LEU A 379 4.70 8.43 7.20
N ASN A 380 4.27 9.12 8.24
CA ASN A 380 4.52 8.73 9.63
C ASN A 380 3.91 7.35 9.97
N ARG A 381 2.82 6.95 9.31
CA ARG A 381 2.21 5.62 9.47
C ARG A 381 3.01 4.52 8.80
N LEU A 382 3.61 4.81 7.64
CA LEU A 382 4.46 3.86 6.92
C LEU A 382 5.83 3.66 7.60
N SER A 383 6.34 4.69 8.26
CA SER A 383 7.64 4.70 8.93
C SER A 383 7.59 4.31 10.41
N GLN A 384 6.45 4.55 11.09
CA GLN A 384 6.27 4.19 12.50
C GLN A 384 6.14 2.69 12.69
N ASN A 385 6.65 2.23 13.82
CA ASN A 385 6.37 0.89 14.30
C ASN A 385 4.88 0.81 14.70
N GLU A 386 4.07 0.14 13.89
CA GLU A 386 2.63 -0.03 14.15
C GLU A 386 2.34 -0.60 15.54
N MET A 387 3.27 -1.37 16.07
CA MET A 387 3.16 -1.93 17.42
C MET A 387 3.08 -0.86 18.51
N SER A 388 3.78 0.27 18.34
CA SER A 388 3.71 1.35 19.34
C SER A 388 2.32 2.00 19.38
N VAL A 389 1.72 2.23 18.22
CA VAL A 389 0.35 2.80 18.13
C VAL A 389 -0.67 1.87 18.74
N ILE A 390 -0.56 0.57 18.50
CA ILE A 390 -1.47 -0.43 19.09
C ILE A 390 -1.25 -0.57 20.58
N THR A 391 -0.01 -0.49 21.06
CA THR A 391 0.29 -0.56 22.50
C THR A 391 -0.39 0.58 23.26
N ASP A 392 -0.39 1.78 22.70
CA ASP A 392 -0.98 2.97 23.32
C ASP A 392 -2.48 3.16 22.99
N LEU A 393 -3.07 2.24 22.24
CA LEU A 393 -4.45 2.31 21.76
C LEU A 393 -5.49 2.55 22.90
N PRO A 394 -5.41 1.91 24.08
CA PRO A 394 -6.36 2.15 25.16
C PRO A 394 -6.37 3.59 25.64
N VAL A 395 -5.21 4.25 25.67
CA VAL A 395 -5.09 5.65 26.09
C VAL A 395 -5.78 6.56 25.07
N TRP A 396 -5.52 6.35 23.80
CA TRP A 396 -6.10 7.15 22.73
C TRP A 396 -7.61 6.97 22.61
N LEU A 397 -8.09 5.72 22.62
CA LEU A 397 -9.53 5.44 22.56
C LEU A 397 -10.26 5.91 23.83
N GLY A 398 -9.68 5.71 25.00
CA GLY A 398 -10.26 6.15 26.28
C GLY A 398 -10.41 7.67 26.38
N GLY A 399 -9.59 8.43 25.67
CA GLY A 399 -9.72 9.88 25.55
C GLY A 399 -11.02 10.32 24.85
N THR A 400 -11.48 9.56 23.86
CA THR A 400 -12.65 9.89 23.04
C THR A 400 -13.88 9.07 23.40
N ILE A 401 -13.71 7.76 23.64
CA ILE A 401 -14.80 6.83 23.96
C ILE A 401 -14.90 6.70 25.47
N LYS A 402 -15.97 7.19 26.05
CA LYS A 402 -16.19 7.21 27.51
C LYS A 402 -17.08 6.07 27.96
N GLY A 403 -16.74 5.46 29.10
CA GLY A 403 -17.56 4.44 29.75
C GLY A 403 -17.51 3.06 29.12
N GLN A 404 -16.53 2.78 28.21
CA GLN A 404 -16.40 1.52 27.50
C GLN A 404 -15.02 0.87 27.71
N ASP A 405 -14.48 0.95 28.89
CA ASP A 405 -13.12 0.44 29.21
C ASP A 405 -13.00 -1.07 28.94
N LEU A 406 -14.04 -1.85 29.24
CA LEU A 406 -14.08 -3.28 28.97
C LEU A 406 -14.01 -3.58 27.47
N ALA A 407 -14.77 -2.86 26.66
CA ALA A 407 -14.78 -3.01 25.20
C ALA A 407 -13.43 -2.62 24.60
N ILE A 408 -12.85 -1.51 25.03
CA ILE A 408 -11.52 -1.03 24.59
C ILE A 408 -10.44 -2.05 24.95
N ALA A 409 -10.45 -2.61 26.15
CA ALA A 409 -9.49 -3.63 26.58
C ALA A 409 -9.59 -4.91 25.74
N SER A 410 -10.79 -5.36 25.43
CA SER A 410 -11.03 -6.52 24.56
C SER A 410 -10.53 -6.28 23.14
N LEU A 411 -10.85 -5.14 22.53
CA LEU A 411 -10.36 -4.75 21.20
C LEU A 411 -8.84 -4.66 21.16
N HIS A 412 -8.23 -4.03 22.15
CA HIS A 412 -6.77 -3.91 22.26
C HIS A 412 -6.08 -5.27 22.30
N LYS A 413 -6.56 -6.18 23.15
CA LYS A 413 -6.01 -7.53 23.26
C LYS A 413 -6.00 -8.28 21.93
N HIS A 414 -7.10 -8.26 21.22
CA HIS A 414 -7.25 -9.00 19.95
C HIS A 414 -6.48 -8.33 18.81
N LEU A 415 -6.47 -7.01 18.73
CA LEU A 415 -5.70 -6.27 17.72
C LEU A 415 -4.19 -6.43 17.92
N LEU A 416 -3.73 -6.44 19.17
CA LEU A 416 -2.32 -6.69 19.50
C LEU A 416 -1.88 -8.08 19.05
N THR A 417 -2.68 -9.11 19.33
CA THR A 417 -2.43 -10.49 18.90
C THR A 417 -2.39 -10.61 17.37
N ALA A 418 -3.31 -9.95 16.68
CA ALA A 418 -3.38 -9.98 15.22
C ALA A 418 -2.16 -9.29 14.57
N ARG A 419 -1.72 -8.17 15.12
CA ARG A 419 -0.57 -7.41 14.60
C ARG A 419 0.78 -8.04 14.93
N ALA A 420 0.87 -8.78 16.02
CA ALA A 420 2.05 -9.60 16.34
C ALA A 420 2.18 -10.85 15.46
N ASP A 421 1.28 -11.03 14.49
CA ASP A 421 1.19 -12.18 13.60
C ASP A 421 1.04 -13.54 14.30
N LEU A 422 0.48 -13.51 15.51
CA LEU A 422 0.18 -14.70 16.30
C LEU A 422 -1.19 -15.32 15.96
N ARG A 423 -1.90 -14.74 14.99
CA ARG A 423 -3.18 -15.25 14.49
C ARG A 423 -2.99 -16.50 13.64
N ARG A 424 -4.07 -17.24 13.45
CA ARG A 424 -4.05 -18.37 12.51
C ARG A 424 -3.81 -17.86 11.07
N PRO A 425 -2.92 -18.50 10.31
CA PRO A 425 -2.65 -18.09 8.93
C PRO A 425 -3.93 -18.06 8.07
N GLY A 426 -4.01 -17.06 7.20
CA GLY A 426 -5.11 -16.93 6.24
C GLY A 426 -6.36 -16.25 6.76
N ARG A 427 -6.46 -15.89 8.04
CA ARG A 427 -7.60 -15.12 8.56
C ARG A 427 -7.43 -13.62 8.37
N PRO A 428 -8.52 -12.83 8.34
CA PRO A 428 -8.43 -11.37 8.35
C PRO A 428 -7.77 -10.86 9.63
N LEU A 429 -7.36 -9.59 9.66
CA LEU A 429 -6.75 -8.96 10.83
C LEU A 429 -7.68 -8.97 12.06
N GLY A 430 -8.98 -8.98 11.84
CA GLY A 430 -9.97 -9.12 12.88
C GLY A 430 -11.39 -9.15 12.33
N ALA A 431 -12.28 -9.79 13.07
CA ALA A 431 -13.72 -9.72 12.86
C ALA A 431 -14.37 -9.56 14.23
N PHE A 432 -14.92 -8.37 14.50
CA PHE A 432 -15.46 -7.97 15.77
C PHE A 432 -16.95 -7.71 15.68
N LEU A 433 -17.72 -8.30 16.58
CA LEU A 433 -19.13 -7.98 16.76
C LEU A 433 -19.29 -7.05 17.98
N LEU A 434 -19.62 -5.80 17.72
CA LEU A 434 -19.88 -4.80 18.75
C LEU A 434 -21.38 -4.85 19.11
N ALA A 435 -21.68 -5.45 20.24
CA ALA A 435 -23.06 -5.67 20.71
C ALA A 435 -23.38 -4.79 21.89
N GLY A 436 -24.55 -4.15 21.89
CA GLY A 436 -24.99 -3.32 22.99
C GLY A 436 -26.10 -2.36 22.64
N PRO A 437 -26.54 -1.54 23.60
CA PRO A 437 -27.59 -0.53 23.40
C PRO A 437 -27.23 0.46 22.29
N SER A 438 -28.21 1.15 21.76
CA SER A 438 -27.98 2.21 20.79
C SER A 438 -27.32 3.44 21.46
N GLY A 439 -26.44 4.12 20.73
CA GLY A 439 -25.84 5.37 21.15
C GLY A 439 -24.79 5.28 22.27
N VAL A 440 -24.13 4.13 22.44
CA VAL A 440 -23.11 3.92 23.48
C VAL A 440 -21.66 4.01 22.95
N GLY A 441 -21.46 4.36 21.69
CA GLY A 441 -20.13 4.59 21.09
C GLY A 441 -19.61 3.47 20.20
N LYS A 442 -20.43 2.50 19.77
CA LYS A 442 -20.00 1.41 18.87
C LYS A 442 -19.41 1.93 17.56
N THR A 443 -20.19 2.72 16.84
CA THR A 443 -19.76 3.28 15.55
C THR A 443 -18.61 4.28 15.71
N GLU A 444 -18.64 5.11 16.75
CA GLU A 444 -17.57 6.07 17.02
C GLU A 444 -16.23 5.37 17.31
N THR A 445 -16.25 4.24 17.98
CA THR A 445 -15.03 3.45 18.20
C THR A 445 -14.40 3.02 16.86
N VAL A 446 -15.20 2.57 15.92
CA VAL A 446 -14.71 2.16 14.59
C VAL A 446 -14.14 3.33 13.81
N LEU A 447 -14.77 4.49 13.87
CA LEU A 447 -14.27 5.73 13.26
C LEU A 447 -12.92 6.13 13.84
N GLN A 448 -12.78 6.11 15.15
CA GLN A 448 -11.52 6.42 15.83
C GLN A 448 -10.41 5.41 15.51
N LEU A 449 -10.74 4.13 15.43
CA LEU A 449 -9.79 3.09 15.03
C LEU A 449 -9.30 3.29 13.59
N ALA A 450 -10.18 3.67 12.67
CA ALA A 450 -9.80 3.97 11.30
C ALA A 450 -8.82 5.15 11.23
N GLU A 451 -9.04 6.20 12.00
CA GLU A 451 -8.12 7.34 12.09
C GLU A 451 -6.78 6.97 12.73
N LEU A 452 -6.80 6.22 13.84
CA LEU A 452 -5.60 5.88 14.60
C LEU A 452 -4.72 4.82 13.88
N LEU A 453 -5.33 3.77 13.34
CA LEU A 453 -4.59 2.64 12.77
C LEU A 453 -4.33 2.77 11.27
N TYR A 454 -5.18 3.47 10.55
CA TYR A 454 -5.15 3.53 9.08
C TYR A 454 -4.89 4.93 8.52
N GLY A 455 -4.92 5.95 9.36
CA GLY A 455 -4.55 7.31 8.98
C GLY A 455 -5.70 8.19 8.49
N GLY A 456 -6.94 7.73 8.55
CA GLY A 456 -8.10 8.56 8.21
C GLY A 456 -9.37 7.79 7.90
N ARG A 457 -10.47 8.53 7.84
CA ARG A 457 -11.82 7.99 7.53
C ARG A 457 -11.95 7.49 6.10
N GLN A 458 -11.09 7.90 5.19
CA GLN A 458 -11.04 7.40 3.81
C GLN A 458 -10.71 5.90 3.72
N TYR A 459 -10.12 5.33 4.77
CA TYR A 459 -9.85 3.90 4.89
C TYR A 459 -10.96 3.11 5.59
N LEU A 460 -12.09 3.76 5.87
CA LEU A 460 -13.28 3.14 6.41
C LEU A 460 -14.34 3.00 5.32
N THR A 461 -14.79 1.78 5.08
CA THR A 461 -15.97 1.49 4.27
C THR A 461 -17.12 1.16 5.19
N THR A 462 -18.16 1.99 5.18
CA THR A 462 -19.36 1.77 5.98
C THR A 462 -20.49 1.26 5.11
N ILE A 463 -21.07 0.12 5.48
CA ILE A 463 -22.23 -0.49 4.82
C ILE A 463 -23.36 -0.58 5.83
N ASN A 464 -24.46 0.09 5.54
CA ASN A 464 -25.67 -0.03 6.35
C ASN A 464 -26.42 -1.29 5.96
N MET A 465 -26.39 -2.27 6.85
CA MET A 465 -26.98 -3.59 6.59
C MET A 465 -28.52 -3.57 6.60
N SER A 466 -29.14 -2.50 7.04
CA SER A 466 -30.60 -2.32 6.92
C SER A 466 -31.08 -2.22 5.48
N GLU A 467 -30.21 -1.92 4.53
CA GLU A 467 -30.49 -1.92 3.10
C GLU A 467 -30.51 -3.34 2.47
N PHE A 468 -30.06 -4.34 3.20
CA PHE A 468 -29.89 -5.73 2.75
C PHE A 468 -30.83 -6.69 3.48
N GLN A 469 -32.09 -6.30 3.64
CA GLN A 469 -33.11 -7.12 4.32
C GLN A 469 -33.58 -8.31 3.48
N GLU A 470 -33.38 -8.28 2.18
CA GLU A 470 -33.81 -9.29 1.25
C GLU A 470 -32.65 -10.07 0.66
N LYS A 471 -32.84 -11.38 0.47
CA LYS A 471 -31.79 -12.28 -0.02
C LYS A 471 -31.20 -11.87 -1.37
N HIS A 472 -32.01 -11.32 -2.26
CA HIS A 472 -31.54 -10.94 -3.60
C HIS A 472 -30.63 -9.70 -3.61
N THR A 473 -30.54 -8.95 -2.52
CA THR A 473 -29.69 -7.76 -2.41
C THR A 473 -28.19 -8.10 -2.29
N VAL A 474 -27.83 -9.38 -2.15
CA VAL A 474 -26.43 -9.85 -2.14
C VAL A 474 -25.65 -9.36 -3.35
N SER A 475 -26.27 -9.31 -4.54
CA SER A 475 -25.63 -8.82 -5.76
C SER A 475 -25.15 -7.35 -5.68
N ARG A 476 -25.76 -6.52 -4.85
CA ARG A 476 -25.28 -5.16 -4.60
C ARG A 476 -23.96 -5.13 -3.78
N LEU A 477 -23.74 -6.12 -2.95
CA LEU A 477 -22.50 -6.23 -2.16
C LEU A 477 -21.33 -6.78 -2.96
N ILE A 478 -21.55 -7.85 -3.72
CA ILE A 478 -20.48 -8.60 -4.38
C ILE A 478 -20.46 -8.46 -5.90
N GLY A 479 -21.45 -7.82 -6.50
CA GLY A 479 -21.64 -7.73 -7.95
C GLY A 479 -22.58 -8.79 -8.49
N SER A 480 -23.13 -8.55 -9.67
CA SER A 480 -24.07 -9.45 -10.35
C SER A 480 -23.31 -10.53 -11.14
N PRO A 481 -23.78 -11.78 -11.11
CA PRO A 481 -23.22 -12.83 -11.96
C PRO A 481 -23.45 -12.56 -13.45
N PRO A 482 -22.69 -13.22 -14.36
CA PRO A 482 -22.87 -13.09 -15.79
C PRO A 482 -24.31 -13.41 -16.21
N GLY A 483 -24.91 -12.54 -17.02
CA GLY A 483 -26.26 -12.69 -17.54
C GLY A 483 -27.38 -12.03 -16.70
N TYR A 484 -27.05 -11.40 -15.59
CA TYR A 484 -28.00 -10.65 -14.77
C TYR A 484 -27.84 -9.13 -14.95
N VAL A 485 -28.89 -8.38 -14.63
CA VAL A 485 -28.90 -6.92 -14.66
C VAL A 485 -27.84 -6.36 -13.69
N GLY A 486 -27.03 -5.42 -14.13
CA GLY A 486 -25.89 -4.89 -13.36
C GLY A 486 -24.60 -5.71 -13.48
N TYR A 487 -24.54 -6.67 -14.41
CA TYR A 487 -23.29 -7.35 -14.74
C TYR A 487 -22.23 -6.35 -15.25
N GLY A 488 -21.04 -6.42 -14.67
CA GLY A 488 -19.94 -5.48 -14.99
C GLY A 488 -19.92 -4.25 -14.08
N GLU A 489 -20.97 -4.00 -13.32
CA GLU A 489 -20.94 -3.07 -12.20
C GLU A 489 -20.42 -3.82 -10.97
N GLY A 490 -19.29 -3.44 -10.40
CA GLY A 490 -18.73 -4.09 -9.22
C GLY A 490 -19.67 -4.00 -8.00
N GLY A 491 -19.55 -4.94 -7.06
CA GLY A 491 -20.25 -4.88 -5.79
C GLY A 491 -19.70 -3.77 -4.89
N VAL A 492 -20.54 -3.14 -4.11
CA VAL A 492 -20.13 -2.03 -3.21
C VAL A 492 -19.04 -2.47 -2.24
N LEU A 493 -19.17 -3.65 -1.64
CA LEU A 493 -18.19 -4.18 -0.70
C LEU A 493 -16.94 -4.68 -1.41
N THR A 494 -17.11 -5.50 -2.44
CA THR A 494 -15.99 -6.13 -3.13
C THR A 494 -15.10 -5.13 -3.83
N GLU A 495 -15.69 -4.10 -4.42
CA GLU A 495 -14.92 -3.03 -5.07
C GLU A 495 -14.19 -2.16 -4.05
N ALA A 496 -14.82 -1.85 -2.92
CA ALA A 496 -14.19 -1.09 -1.84
C ALA A 496 -12.96 -1.84 -1.27
N ILE A 497 -13.05 -3.15 -1.06
CA ILE A 497 -11.93 -3.97 -0.58
C ILE A 497 -10.84 -4.08 -1.64
N ARG A 498 -11.22 -4.21 -2.92
CA ARG A 498 -10.25 -4.26 -4.02
C ARG A 498 -9.43 -2.97 -4.13
N GLN A 499 -10.09 -1.81 -3.99
CA GLN A 499 -9.43 -0.51 -4.04
C GLN A 499 -8.57 -0.23 -2.80
N LYS A 500 -9.00 -0.72 -1.63
CA LYS A 500 -8.33 -0.49 -0.34
C LYS A 500 -8.20 -1.80 0.44
N PRO A 501 -7.28 -2.69 0.07
CA PRO A 501 -7.13 -4.00 0.70
C PRO A 501 -6.58 -3.94 2.12
N TYR A 502 -6.06 -2.79 2.53
CA TYR A 502 -5.60 -2.48 3.88
C TYR A 502 -6.51 -1.38 4.46
N SER A 503 -7.62 -1.78 5.04
CA SER A 503 -8.67 -0.87 5.50
C SER A 503 -9.57 -1.50 6.56
N VAL A 504 -10.52 -0.72 7.03
CA VAL A 504 -11.57 -1.12 7.96
C VAL A 504 -12.90 -1.20 7.21
N VAL A 505 -13.65 -2.27 7.43
CA VAL A 505 -15.02 -2.45 6.94
C VAL A 505 -15.97 -2.47 8.13
N LEU A 506 -16.92 -1.57 8.13
CA LEU A 506 -17.99 -1.48 9.12
C LEU A 506 -19.31 -1.95 8.50
N LEU A 507 -19.87 -3.00 9.06
CA LEU A 507 -21.21 -3.49 8.75
C LEU A 507 -22.15 -3.05 9.86
N ASP A 508 -22.89 -1.97 9.61
CA ASP A 508 -23.74 -1.34 10.64
C ASP A 508 -25.13 -1.98 10.68
N GLU A 509 -25.65 -2.19 11.88
CA GLU A 509 -26.99 -2.75 12.13
C GLU A 509 -27.22 -4.14 11.48
N VAL A 510 -26.31 -5.08 11.71
CA VAL A 510 -26.34 -6.40 11.06
C VAL A 510 -27.58 -7.25 11.40
N GLU A 511 -28.26 -6.99 12.53
CA GLU A 511 -29.51 -7.65 12.91
C GLU A 511 -30.65 -7.35 11.97
N LYS A 512 -30.57 -6.29 11.17
CA LYS A 512 -31.57 -5.91 10.16
C LYS A 512 -31.36 -6.58 8.81
N ALA A 513 -30.19 -7.22 8.60
CA ALA A 513 -29.89 -7.91 7.36
C ALA A 513 -30.57 -9.28 7.29
N HIS A 514 -30.82 -9.75 6.07
CA HIS A 514 -31.25 -11.13 5.88
C HIS A 514 -30.12 -12.09 6.29
N PRO A 515 -30.40 -13.17 7.06
CA PRO A 515 -29.37 -14.11 7.53
C PRO A 515 -28.49 -14.70 6.41
N ASP A 516 -29.06 -14.94 5.22
CA ASP A 516 -28.31 -15.47 4.08
C ASP A 516 -27.29 -14.47 3.52
N VAL A 517 -27.51 -13.17 3.69
CA VAL A 517 -26.53 -12.13 3.33
C VAL A 517 -25.31 -12.21 4.24
N LEU A 518 -25.51 -12.48 5.52
CA LEU A 518 -24.43 -12.62 6.50
C LEU A 518 -23.58 -13.88 6.28
N ASN A 519 -24.12 -14.92 5.65
CA ASN A 519 -23.34 -16.12 5.32
C ASN A 519 -22.20 -15.85 4.32
N LEU A 520 -22.29 -14.78 3.56
CA LEU A 520 -21.24 -14.33 2.65
C LEU A 520 -19.92 -14.06 3.38
N PHE A 521 -19.99 -13.58 4.61
CA PHE A 521 -18.82 -13.22 5.42
C PHE A 521 -18.14 -14.42 6.07
N TYR A 522 -18.77 -15.59 6.08
CA TYR A 522 -18.15 -16.78 6.64
C TYR A 522 -16.79 -17.10 6.02
N GLN A 523 -16.73 -17.08 4.70
CA GLN A 523 -15.48 -17.34 3.97
C GLN A 523 -14.44 -16.25 4.21
N ALA A 524 -14.88 -14.98 4.26
CA ALA A 524 -14.00 -13.86 4.57
C ALA A 524 -13.38 -13.99 5.96
N PHE A 525 -14.14 -14.37 6.97
CA PHE A 525 -13.68 -14.50 8.35
C PHE A 525 -12.88 -15.79 8.61
N ASP A 526 -13.14 -16.85 7.85
CA ASP A 526 -12.46 -18.13 8.00
C ASP A 526 -11.16 -18.22 7.22
N LYS A 527 -11.17 -17.80 5.95
CA LYS A 527 -10.07 -17.93 5.00
C LYS A 527 -9.43 -16.62 4.57
N GLY A 528 -9.98 -15.47 4.99
CA GLY A 528 -9.50 -14.15 4.59
C GLY A 528 -9.68 -13.87 3.10
N GLU A 529 -10.68 -14.46 2.46
CA GLU A 529 -10.98 -14.24 1.04
C GLU A 529 -12.48 -14.26 0.80
N MET A 530 -12.92 -13.53 -0.23
CA MET A 530 -14.33 -13.43 -0.63
C MET A 530 -14.42 -13.54 -2.15
N ALA A 531 -15.41 -14.27 -2.65
CA ALA A 531 -15.68 -14.33 -4.09
C ALA A 531 -16.63 -13.21 -4.50
N ASP A 532 -16.32 -12.50 -5.59
CA ASP A 532 -17.24 -11.56 -6.21
C ASP A 532 -18.31 -12.26 -7.07
N GLY A 533 -19.23 -11.50 -7.66
CA GLY A 533 -20.29 -12.03 -8.51
C GLY A 533 -19.79 -12.74 -9.77
N GLU A 534 -18.56 -12.50 -10.19
CA GLU A 534 -17.90 -13.17 -11.31
C GLU A 534 -17.05 -14.38 -10.87
N GLY A 535 -17.02 -14.69 -9.57
CA GLY A 535 -16.22 -15.78 -8.99
C GLY A 535 -14.75 -15.46 -8.81
N ARG A 536 -14.33 -14.19 -8.93
CA ARG A 536 -12.96 -13.76 -8.61
C ARG A 536 -12.78 -13.69 -7.11
N LEU A 537 -11.67 -14.22 -6.63
CA LEU A 537 -11.32 -14.13 -5.21
C LEU A 537 -10.72 -12.77 -4.89
N ILE A 538 -11.19 -12.18 -3.80
CA ILE A 538 -10.73 -10.91 -3.25
C ILE A 538 -10.06 -11.20 -1.92
N ASP A 539 -8.84 -10.72 -1.75
CA ASP A 539 -8.07 -10.89 -0.53
C ASP A 539 -8.58 -9.96 0.57
N CYS A 540 -9.00 -10.54 1.69
CA CYS A 540 -9.48 -9.84 2.88
C CYS A 540 -8.52 -9.97 4.08
N LYS A 541 -7.32 -10.52 3.90
CA LYS A 541 -6.40 -10.82 5.02
C LYS A 541 -5.94 -9.59 5.78
N ASN A 542 -5.89 -8.44 5.11
CA ASN A 542 -5.49 -7.16 5.71
C ASN A 542 -6.66 -6.25 6.07
N ILE A 543 -7.88 -6.77 6.03
CA ILE A 543 -9.09 -6.07 6.44
C ILE A 543 -9.39 -6.35 7.91
N VAL A 544 -9.84 -5.35 8.63
CA VAL A 544 -10.50 -5.50 9.92
C VAL A 544 -12.00 -5.28 9.72
N PHE A 545 -12.78 -6.28 10.07
CA PHE A 545 -14.24 -6.21 9.99
C PHE A 545 -14.83 -5.86 11.34
N PHE A 546 -15.69 -4.87 11.34
CA PHE A 546 -16.53 -4.52 12.49
C PHE A 546 -17.99 -4.66 12.11
N LEU A 547 -18.73 -5.37 12.95
CA LEU A 547 -20.17 -5.52 12.85
C LEU A 547 -20.79 -4.86 14.08
N THR A 548 -21.80 -4.01 13.89
CA THR A 548 -22.54 -3.42 15.02
C THR A 548 -23.92 -4.03 15.10
N SER A 549 -24.39 -4.29 16.31
CA SER A 549 -25.70 -4.85 16.56
C SER A 549 -26.26 -4.37 17.90
N ASN A 550 -27.58 -4.22 17.94
CA ASN A 550 -28.33 -4.01 19.16
C ASN A 550 -28.85 -5.33 19.78
N LEU A 551 -28.57 -6.49 19.14
CA LEU A 551 -28.95 -7.78 19.67
C LEU A 551 -28.34 -8.01 21.07
N GLY A 552 -29.16 -8.54 21.98
CA GLY A 552 -28.72 -8.86 23.33
C GLY A 552 -28.51 -7.64 24.23
N TYR A 553 -28.92 -6.44 23.83
CA TYR A 553 -28.75 -5.24 24.67
C TYR A 553 -29.41 -5.38 26.04
N GLN A 554 -30.55 -6.06 26.13
CA GLN A 554 -31.27 -6.32 27.39
C GLN A 554 -30.43 -7.18 28.35
N VAL A 555 -29.80 -8.23 27.85
CA VAL A 555 -28.90 -9.08 28.61
C VAL A 555 -27.67 -8.29 29.09
N ILE A 556 -27.12 -7.43 28.25
CA ILE A 556 -25.98 -6.57 28.61
C ILE A 556 -26.36 -5.57 29.73
N VAL A 557 -27.53 -4.98 29.63
CA VAL A 557 -28.04 -4.06 30.67
C VAL A 557 -28.27 -4.76 32.00
N GLU A 558 -28.86 -5.97 31.97
CA GLU A 558 -29.14 -6.75 33.19
C GLU A 558 -27.86 -7.23 33.90
N HIS A 559 -26.80 -7.54 33.15
CA HIS A 559 -25.55 -8.10 33.67
C HIS A 559 -24.36 -7.14 33.56
N ALA A 560 -24.64 -5.84 33.56
CA ALA A 560 -23.60 -4.81 33.37
C ALA A 560 -22.48 -4.86 34.43
N ASP A 561 -22.81 -5.34 35.64
CA ASP A 561 -21.88 -5.42 36.78
C ASP A 561 -21.05 -6.72 36.83
N ASP A 562 -21.40 -7.72 36.01
CA ASP A 562 -20.72 -9.03 35.97
C ASP A 562 -20.40 -9.45 34.53
N PRO A 563 -19.16 -9.18 34.04
CA PRO A 563 -18.77 -9.47 32.64
C PRO A 563 -18.80 -10.96 32.29
N GLU A 564 -18.49 -11.86 33.20
CA GLU A 564 -18.47 -13.31 32.92
C GLU A 564 -19.88 -13.85 32.69
N THR A 565 -20.80 -13.54 33.60
CA THR A 565 -22.22 -13.91 33.47
C THR A 565 -22.85 -13.25 32.25
N MET A 566 -22.44 -12.02 31.90
CA MET A 566 -22.90 -11.33 30.71
C MET A 566 -22.54 -12.09 29.44
N GLN A 567 -21.31 -12.54 29.30
CA GLN A 567 -20.87 -13.29 28.12
C GLN A 567 -21.61 -14.62 27.96
N GLU A 568 -21.78 -15.35 29.08
CA GLU A 568 -22.53 -16.62 29.06
C GLU A 568 -24.01 -16.43 28.71
N ALA A 569 -24.64 -15.38 29.20
CA ALA A 569 -26.04 -15.08 28.92
C ALA A 569 -26.25 -14.46 27.52
N LEU A 570 -25.26 -13.74 26.98
CA LEU A 570 -25.33 -13.09 25.68
C LEU A 570 -25.22 -14.10 24.52
N TYR A 571 -24.39 -15.14 24.66
CA TYR A 571 -24.13 -16.10 23.60
C TYR A 571 -25.41 -16.77 23.03
N PRO A 572 -26.36 -17.29 23.83
CA PRO A 572 -27.59 -17.87 23.30
C PRO A 572 -28.42 -16.89 22.46
N VAL A 573 -28.48 -15.64 22.85
CA VAL A 573 -29.23 -14.60 22.14
C VAL A 573 -28.58 -14.32 20.76
N LEU A 574 -27.26 -14.26 20.71
CA LEU A 574 -26.53 -14.09 19.46
C LEU A 574 -26.60 -15.34 18.57
N ALA A 575 -26.58 -16.53 19.15
CA ALA A 575 -26.65 -17.80 18.44
C ALA A 575 -28.02 -18.03 17.75
N ASP A 576 -29.08 -17.42 18.26
CA ASP A 576 -30.41 -17.46 17.64
C ASP A 576 -30.45 -16.68 16.31
N PHE A 577 -29.63 -15.67 16.14
CA PHE A 577 -29.56 -14.86 14.92
C PHE A 577 -28.41 -15.27 14.01
N PHE A 578 -27.20 -15.34 14.54
CA PHE A 578 -26.01 -15.74 13.79
C PHE A 578 -25.87 -17.26 13.76
N LYS A 579 -25.51 -17.82 12.62
CA LYS A 579 -25.13 -19.24 12.59
C LYS A 579 -23.94 -19.48 13.51
N PRO A 580 -23.92 -20.59 14.29
CA PRO A 580 -22.82 -20.88 15.22
C PRO A 580 -21.43 -20.84 14.57
N ALA A 581 -21.34 -21.30 13.32
CA ALA A 581 -20.10 -21.28 12.55
C ALA A 581 -19.57 -19.87 12.27
N LEU A 582 -20.44 -18.90 11.98
CA LEU A 582 -20.08 -17.50 11.80
C LEU A 582 -19.73 -16.85 13.13
N LEU A 583 -20.54 -17.07 14.16
CA LEU A 583 -20.34 -16.52 15.50
C LEU A 583 -18.99 -16.95 16.11
N ALA A 584 -18.59 -18.21 15.88
CA ALA A 584 -17.31 -18.74 16.34
C ALA A 584 -16.07 -18.07 15.70
N ARG A 585 -16.26 -17.32 14.60
CA ARG A 585 -15.19 -16.62 13.87
C ARG A 585 -15.15 -15.13 14.14
N MET A 586 -16.04 -14.64 14.98
CA MET A 586 -16.09 -13.26 15.44
C MET A 586 -15.74 -13.17 16.92
N GLU A 587 -15.09 -12.06 17.27
CA GLU A 587 -14.88 -11.69 18.67
C GLU A 587 -16.05 -10.80 19.10
N VAL A 588 -16.80 -11.24 20.09
CA VAL A 588 -17.93 -10.48 20.63
C VAL A 588 -17.41 -9.48 21.65
N VAL A 589 -17.68 -8.20 21.39
CA VAL A 589 -17.29 -7.09 22.26
C VAL A 589 -18.57 -6.43 22.79
N PRO A 590 -18.94 -6.67 24.08
CA PRO A 590 -20.11 -6.04 24.65
C PRO A 590 -19.84 -4.58 25.00
N TYR A 591 -20.81 -3.72 24.68
CA TYR A 591 -20.83 -2.31 25.05
C TYR A 591 -21.85 -2.09 26.15
N LEU A 592 -21.39 -1.46 27.23
CA LEU A 592 -22.22 -1.19 28.42
C LEU A 592 -23.14 0.01 28.20
N PRO A 593 -24.30 0.07 28.89
CA PRO A 593 -25.11 1.28 28.91
C PRO A 593 -24.33 2.42 29.58
N LEU A 594 -24.56 3.65 29.09
CA LEU A 594 -23.90 4.82 29.65
C LEU A 594 -24.47 5.19 31.02
N SER A 595 -23.59 5.41 32.00
CA SER A 595 -23.96 5.96 33.30
C SER A 595 -24.28 7.46 33.18
N LYS A 596 -25.01 8.01 34.18
CA LYS A 596 -25.29 9.44 34.22
C LYS A 596 -24.01 10.30 34.27
N GLU A 597 -22.98 9.84 34.94
CA GLU A 597 -21.69 10.51 35.06
C GLU A 597 -20.97 10.52 33.71
N THR A 598 -20.99 9.39 33.01
CA THR A 598 -20.42 9.29 31.64
C THR A 598 -21.18 10.18 30.68
N LEU A 599 -22.50 10.22 30.69
CA LEU A 599 -23.31 11.13 29.89
C LEU A 599 -22.98 12.60 30.16
N ALA A 600 -22.80 12.98 31.42
CA ALA A 600 -22.38 14.33 31.80
C ALA A 600 -21.00 14.69 31.20
N THR A 601 -20.06 13.76 31.24
CA THR A 601 -18.74 13.96 30.63
C THR A 601 -18.83 14.13 29.11
N ILE A 602 -19.63 13.34 28.42
CA ILE A 602 -19.86 13.44 26.97
C ILE A 602 -20.52 14.78 26.62
N ILE A 603 -21.53 15.20 27.37
CA ILE A 603 -22.19 16.48 27.18
C ILE A 603 -21.20 17.63 27.35
N ALA A 604 -20.39 17.63 28.41
CA ALA A 604 -19.36 18.64 28.63
C ALA A 604 -18.36 18.72 27.46
N GLY A 605 -17.91 17.57 26.94
CA GLY A 605 -17.01 17.52 25.79
C GLY A 605 -17.60 18.06 24.50
N LYS A 606 -18.88 17.77 24.23
CA LYS A 606 -19.59 18.30 23.06
C LYS A 606 -19.87 19.81 23.17
N LEU A 607 -20.24 20.28 24.36
CA LEU A 607 -20.42 21.71 24.60
C LEU A 607 -19.11 22.50 24.49
N ALA A 608 -17.99 21.95 24.96
CA ALA A 608 -16.66 22.54 24.78
C ALA A 608 -16.27 22.64 23.31
N ARG A 609 -16.58 21.61 22.50
CA ARG A 609 -16.36 21.64 21.05
C ARG A 609 -17.23 22.69 20.36
N LEU A 610 -18.49 22.82 20.76
CA LEU A 610 -19.39 23.87 20.26
C LEU A 610 -18.89 25.26 20.62
N ASP A 611 -18.44 25.47 21.87
CA ASP A 611 -17.81 26.71 22.32
C ASP A 611 -16.62 27.09 21.44
N ASN A 612 -15.70 26.16 21.18
CA ASN A 612 -14.55 26.39 20.30
C ASN A 612 -14.95 26.75 18.86
N VAL A 613 -15.95 26.08 18.30
CA VAL A 613 -16.45 26.38 16.96
C VAL A 613 -17.09 27.77 16.89
N LEU A 614 -17.89 28.14 17.89
CA LEU A 614 -18.54 29.45 17.95
C LEU A 614 -17.51 30.59 18.13
N ARG A 615 -16.51 30.38 18.99
CA ARG A 615 -15.42 31.35 19.18
C ARG A 615 -14.60 31.54 17.90
N SER A 616 -14.21 30.44 17.25
CA SER A 616 -13.40 30.51 16.03
C SER A 616 -14.13 31.10 14.85
N ARG A 617 -15.46 30.86 14.72
CA ARG A 617 -16.23 31.26 13.55
C ARG A 617 -16.84 32.66 13.67
N PHE A 618 -17.23 33.06 14.88
CA PHE A 618 -17.93 34.33 15.13
C PHE A 618 -17.15 35.31 16.00
N GLY A 619 -15.98 34.91 16.53
CA GLY A 619 -15.20 35.75 17.43
C GLY A 619 -15.93 36.13 18.73
N ALA A 620 -16.95 35.34 19.10
CA ALA A 620 -17.83 35.66 20.23
C ALA A 620 -17.34 34.97 21.50
N ASP A 621 -17.47 35.65 22.63
CA ASP A 621 -17.30 35.02 23.94
C ASP A 621 -18.56 34.21 24.27
N VAL A 622 -18.39 32.90 24.40
CA VAL A 622 -19.49 31.97 24.69
C VAL A 622 -19.44 31.61 26.16
N ILE A 623 -20.55 31.81 26.88
CA ILE A 623 -20.70 31.40 28.28
C ILE A 623 -21.83 30.36 28.34
N ILE A 624 -21.48 29.12 28.69
CA ILE A 624 -22.44 28.03 28.86
C ILE A 624 -22.69 27.85 30.35
N GLY A 625 -23.91 28.17 30.79
CA GLY A 625 -24.32 28.00 32.17
C GLY A 625 -24.56 26.53 32.54
N PRO A 626 -24.44 26.14 33.82
CA PRO A 626 -24.68 24.77 34.29
C PRO A 626 -26.12 24.29 34.02
N GLU A 627 -27.08 25.21 33.96
CA GLU A 627 -28.49 24.91 33.64
C GLU A 627 -28.66 24.30 32.25
N VAL A 628 -27.81 24.65 31.30
CA VAL A 628 -27.82 24.08 29.94
C VAL A 628 -27.46 22.60 29.98
N THR A 629 -26.42 22.25 30.75
CA THR A 629 -26.02 20.86 30.93
C THR A 629 -27.11 20.04 31.62
N ASP A 630 -27.76 20.58 32.64
CA ASP A 630 -28.85 19.92 33.37
C ASP A 630 -30.08 19.70 32.50
N GLU A 631 -30.46 20.67 31.67
CA GLU A 631 -31.57 20.55 30.73
C GLU A 631 -31.30 19.51 29.62
N ILE A 632 -30.10 19.50 29.07
CA ILE A 632 -29.68 18.48 28.07
C ILE A 632 -29.69 17.09 28.71
N MET A 633 -29.16 16.94 29.93
CA MET A 633 -29.17 15.69 30.69
C MET A 633 -30.58 15.19 30.90
N SER A 634 -31.51 16.07 31.28
CA SER A 634 -32.92 15.75 31.50
C SER A 634 -33.59 15.23 30.23
N ARG A 635 -33.30 15.81 29.07
CA ARG A 635 -33.86 15.39 27.78
C ARG A 635 -33.29 14.07 27.30
N VAL A 636 -31.97 13.87 27.45
CA VAL A 636 -31.27 12.66 27.03
C VAL A 636 -31.62 11.45 27.91
N THR A 637 -31.80 11.63 29.23
CA THR A 637 -32.16 10.53 30.15
C THR A 637 -33.60 10.06 29.98
N ARG A 638 -34.48 10.85 29.43
CA ARG A 638 -35.87 10.46 29.10
C ARG A 638 -35.99 9.59 27.85
N ALA A 639 -34.92 9.51 27.04
CA ALA A 639 -34.93 8.78 25.78
C ALA A 639 -34.10 7.50 25.88
N GLU A 640 -34.61 6.42 25.30
CA GLU A 640 -33.92 5.11 25.27
C GLU A 640 -32.65 5.09 24.39
N ASN A 641 -32.37 6.15 23.64
CA ASN A 641 -31.35 6.21 22.61
C ASN A 641 -30.01 6.88 23.02
N GLY A 642 -29.80 7.14 24.32
CA GLY A 642 -28.51 7.59 24.88
C GLY A 642 -27.87 8.79 24.16
N ALA A 643 -26.62 8.72 23.83
CA ALA A 643 -25.83 9.80 23.24
C ALA A 643 -26.28 10.25 21.82
N ARG A 644 -27.07 9.47 21.08
CA ARG A 644 -27.65 9.90 19.79
C ARG A 644 -28.66 11.02 19.97
N MET A 645 -29.44 10.99 21.07
CA MET A 645 -30.36 12.07 21.37
C MET A 645 -29.65 13.39 21.70
N LEU A 646 -28.42 13.30 22.20
CA LEU A 646 -27.59 14.46 22.47
C LEU A 646 -27.33 15.29 21.20
N GLU A 647 -26.98 14.65 20.09
CA GLU A 647 -26.79 15.33 18.80
C GLU A 647 -28.08 15.94 18.29
N SER A 648 -29.18 15.21 18.39
CA SER A 648 -30.50 15.72 18.03
C SER A 648 -30.93 16.92 18.85
N VAL A 649 -30.65 16.95 20.16
CA VAL A 649 -30.96 18.08 21.04
C VAL A 649 -30.07 19.28 20.70
N ILE A 650 -28.77 19.06 20.51
CA ILE A 650 -27.82 20.14 20.17
C ILE A 650 -28.16 20.73 18.78
N ASP A 651 -28.32 19.92 17.78
CA ASP A 651 -28.54 20.34 16.40
C ASP A 651 -29.97 20.87 16.15
N GLY A 652 -30.95 20.28 16.82
CA GLY A 652 -32.37 20.64 16.65
C GLY A 652 -32.85 21.76 17.55
N ASP A 653 -32.45 21.77 18.80
CA ASP A 653 -33.00 22.68 19.80
C ASP A 653 -32.03 23.82 20.19
N MET A 654 -30.72 23.60 20.12
CA MET A 654 -29.73 24.60 20.55
C MET A 654 -29.15 25.44 19.40
N LEU A 655 -28.80 24.84 18.27
CA LEU A 655 -28.14 25.53 17.16
C LEU A 655 -29.07 26.53 16.44
N PRO A 656 -30.34 26.22 16.16
CA PRO A 656 -31.23 27.17 15.47
C PRO A 656 -31.39 28.51 16.14
N PRO A 657 -31.53 28.60 17.48
CA PRO A 657 -31.60 29.92 18.16
C PRO A 657 -30.26 30.67 18.18
N LEU A 658 -29.14 29.98 17.97
CA LEU A 658 -27.79 30.58 17.96
C LEU A 658 -27.35 31.03 16.57
N SER A 659 -28.00 30.56 15.53
CA SER A 659 -27.74 30.93 14.15
C SER A 659 -28.48 32.19 13.74
#